data_48e70517cea7f2fb7e3abfbc4eeea03d
#
_entry.id   48e70517cea7f2fb7e3abfbc4eeea03d
#
_cell.length_a   1.000
_cell.length_b   1.000
_cell.length_c   1.000
_cell.angle_alpha   90.00
_cell.angle_beta   90.00
_cell.angle_gamma   90.00
#
_symmetry.space_group_name_H-M   'P 1'
#
loop_
_entity.id
_entity.type
_entity.pdbx_description
1 polymer ?
#
loop_
_entity_poly.entity_id
_entity_poly.type
_entity_poly.pdbx_seq_one_letter_code
_entity_poly.pdbx_strand_id
1 'polypeptide(L)'
;MQWTGLNELREKYLHYFEGKGHLRLGSFPLVPKDDPSLLLINSGMAPMKKWFLGQEEPPRHRVTTCQKCIRTPDIERVGITARHGCFFEMLGNFSFQDYFKKEVIPWAWEFLTKELEIPADRLYISVYQDDDEAYDIWTKSVGIPEDHMVRLGKEDNFWEHGSGPCGPCSEIYFDRGLKYGCGKPTCGVGCDCDRFMEIWNLVFSQYDSDGKGTYALLPKPNIDTGMGLERLAVVMQDVDNLFEVDTVAAVLHHVERISGKQYGANEKDDISIRVITDHIRATVFMASDGILPSNEGRGYVMRRLLRRAARHGRMLGIDHPFLTDLVDTVIISSEVGYPELREHESYIKKVIGTEEERFYKTIDSGMNILNGMIQHLHETNKKILSGLDAFKLNDTFGFPLDLTKEIAAEAGLGIDEAAFHVEMTRQRERARAERLAKDISGWSEDLFGELNAEPTAFDGYDVLKETAKVLALSDGEELNDAVSTDYEERENVLVVLDRTPFYAEMGGQVADHGYLTSGTANLKVNQVKKTPKGFYVHTCTLLDGTIRVGDTVTAAVDEQRRASICRNHTATHLMQKALREVLGEHVHQAGSYQDDKITRFDFTHFNAVTPEELVEVEKRVNEKIFAALPVTIQNLPIEEAKKMGAMALFGEKYGKVVRVVDAGGWSVEFCGGTHVKNTAQIGCFKILSEASVAAGIRRIEATTGYGVLNLLDDRTAELANTAVALKANNMKDVAARAQAVTAELKEANKQLEIAKAKLASSQIDGLFQNAVEVDGVRIVTVYLNGTTPDTLRSMMDKLRDKEPNAVGALIGTDGSKTTLAVGVGKNALARGLKAGALVKQIAAIAGGNGGGKPDFAMAGIRDTSKIDDALNAVEGIVKENLEKAN
;
A
#
# COMPACT_ATOMS: atom_id res chain seq x y z
N MET A 1 44.62 -7.50 -20.62
CA MET A 1 43.21 -7.39 -20.23
C MET A 1 42.42 -6.85 -21.41
N GLN A 2 41.47 -7.60 -21.91
CA GLN A 2 40.63 -7.23 -23.06
C GLN A 2 39.31 -6.65 -22.53
N TRP A 3 38.85 -5.55 -23.12
CA TRP A 3 37.50 -5.03 -22.78
C TRP A 3 36.44 -6.11 -22.98
N THR A 4 35.56 -6.30 -21.99
CA THR A 4 34.56 -7.36 -22.02
C THR A 4 33.28 -6.79 -21.46
N GLY A 5 32.15 -6.99 -22.16
CA GLY A 5 30.85 -6.51 -21.74
C GLY A 5 30.31 -7.29 -20.54
N LEU A 6 29.42 -6.66 -19.72
CA LEU A 6 28.90 -7.24 -18.47
C LEU A 6 28.20 -8.59 -18.73
N ASN A 7 27.35 -8.69 -19.75
CA ASN A 7 26.67 -9.93 -20.10
C ASN A 7 27.65 -11.04 -20.52
N GLU A 8 28.72 -10.70 -21.23
CA GLU A 8 29.75 -11.66 -21.60
C GLU A 8 30.56 -12.13 -20.38
N LEU A 9 30.84 -11.23 -19.43
CA LEU A 9 31.52 -11.59 -18.18
C LEU A 9 30.70 -12.59 -17.37
N ARG A 10 29.37 -12.38 -17.29
CA ARG A 10 28.45 -13.33 -16.65
C ARG A 10 28.57 -14.71 -17.28
N GLU A 11 28.49 -14.80 -18.60
CA GLU A 11 28.58 -16.08 -19.32
C GLU A 11 29.95 -16.74 -19.19
N LYS A 12 31.02 -16.00 -19.27
CA LYS A 12 32.39 -16.52 -19.08
C LYS A 12 32.55 -17.17 -17.70
N TYR A 13 32.05 -16.50 -16.65
CA TYR A 13 32.13 -17.04 -15.30
C TYR A 13 31.32 -18.33 -15.15
N LEU A 14 30.05 -18.31 -15.54
CA LEU A 14 29.17 -19.46 -15.42
C LEU A 14 29.70 -20.66 -16.22
N HIS A 15 30.15 -20.41 -17.44
CA HIS A 15 30.73 -21.46 -18.30
C HIS A 15 32.05 -22.02 -17.74
N TYR A 16 32.92 -21.18 -17.17
CA TYR A 16 34.14 -21.63 -16.53
C TYR A 16 33.85 -22.63 -15.40
N PHE A 17 32.87 -22.32 -14.52
CA PHE A 17 32.52 -23.21 -13.43
C PHE A 17 31.73 -24.44 -13.88
N GLU A 18 30.94 -24.36 -14.94
CA GLU A 18 30.36 -25.56 -15.59
C GLU A 18 31.51 -26.50 -16.03
N GLY A 19 32.58 -25.98 -16.57
CA GLY A 19 33.80 -26.72 -16.90
C GLY A 19 34.51 -27.36 -15.69
N LYS A 20 34.30 -26.81 -14.47
CA LYS A 20 34.75 -27.41 -13.20
C LYS A 20 33.71 -28.35 -12.57
N GLY A 21 32.65 -28.70 -13.30
CA GLY A 21 31.59 -29.66 -12.89
C GLY A 21 30.46 -29.08 -12.05
N HIS A 22 30.30 -27.75 -12.00
CA HIS A 22 29.19 -27.10 -11.31
C HIS A 22 27.90 -27.17 -12.12
N LEU A 23 26.78 -27.32 -11.43
CA LEU A 23 25.45 -27.17 -12.00
C LEU A 23 25.13 -25.68 -12.05
N ARG A 24 24.90 -25.14 -13.24
CA ARG A 24 24.41 -23.77 -13.40
C ARG A 24 22.92 -23.72 -12.99
N LEU A 25 22.60 -22.87 -12.05
CA LEU A 25 21.23 -22.53 -11.66
C LEU A 25 20.90 -21.10 -12.11
N GLY A 26 19.62 -20.87 -12.43
CA GLY A 26 19.11 -19.52 -12.63
C GLY A 26 19.14 -18.70 -11.36
N SER A 27 19.03 -17.37 -11.48
CA SER A 27 18.88 -16.48 -10.34
C SER A 27 17.59 -16.77 -9.58
N PHE A 28 17.68 -16.87 -8.27
CA PHE A 28 16.51 -16.97 -7.42
C PHE A 28 15.77 -15.63 -7.34
N PRO A 29 14.44 -15.63 -7.06
CA PRO A 29 13.71 -14.40 -6.81
C PRO A 29 14.30 -13.59 -5.65
N LEU A 30 14.18 -12.26 -5.71
CA LEU A 30 14.59 -11.34 -4.64
C LEU A 30 13.80 -11.54 -3.34
N VAL A 31 12.64 -12.20 -3.42
CA VAL A 31 11.81 -12.55 -2.27
C VAL A 31 12.33 -13.84 -1.64
N PRO A 32 12.88 -13.81 -0.41
CA PRO A 32 13.37 -15.02 0.24
C PRO A 32 12.24 -16.03 0.46
N LYS A 33 12.52 -17.31 0.17
CA LYS A 33 11.62 -18.41 0.48
C LYS A 33 11.95 -18.94 1.88
N ASP A 34 10.96 -18.99 2.77
CA ASP A 34 11.05 -19.63 4.10
C ASP A 34 12.16 -19.07 5.01
N ASP A 35 12.68 -17.88 4.76
CA ASP A 35 13.63 -17.21 5.64
C ASP A 35 13.07 -15.86 6.11
N PRO A 36 12.47 -15.80 7.32
CA PRO A 36 11.92 -14.56 7.86
C PRO A 36 12.99 -13.58 8.36
N SER A 37 14.26 -14.01 8.43
CA SER A 37 15.38 -13.16 8.86
C SER A 37 15.82 -12.18 7.76
N LEU A 38 15.49 -12.45 6.49
CA LEU A 38 15.83 -11.63 5.35
C LEU A 38 14.61 -10.95 4.75
N LEU A 39 14.71 -9.66 4.54
CA LEU A 39 13.68 -8.88 3.85
C LEU A 39 13.74 -9.10 2.32
N LEU A 40 14.95 -9.06 1.78
CA LEU A 40 15.28 -9.26 0.37
C LEU A 40 16.57 -10.08 0.27
N ILE A 41 16.74 -10.82 -0.82
CA ILE A 41 17.99 -11.55 -1.09
C ILE A 41 19.10 -10.53 -1.33
N ASN A 42 20.18 -10.66 -0.54
CA ASN A 42 21.31 -9.73 -0.50
C ASN A 42 22.68 -10.39 -0.76
N SER A 43 22.68 -11.71 -1.00
CA SER A 43 23.89 -12.48 -1.31
C SER A 43 23.55 -13.73 -2.13
N GLY A 44 24.56 -14.31 -2.79
CA GLY A 44 24.42 -15.54 -3.58
C GLY A 44 24.02 -16.75 -2.76
N MET A 45 24.51 -16.85 -1.52
CA MET A 45 24.28 -17.97 -0.60
C MET A 45 22.87 -17.95 0.02
N ALA A 46 22.28 -16.78 0.21
CA ALA A 46 21.05 -16.63 0.97
C ALA A 46 19.90 -17.56 0.53
N PRO A 47 19.62 -17.76 -0.77
CA PRO A 47 18.58 -18.70 -1.20
C PRO A 47 18.91 -20.17 -0.94
N MET A 48 20.19 -20.49 -0.72
CA MET A 48 20.72 -21.86 -0.60
C MET A 48 21.08 -22.25 0.83
N LYS A 49 20.76 -21.42 1.82
CA LYS A 49 21.13 -21.59 3.23
C LYS A 49 20.81 -22.98 3.79
N LYS A 50 19.69 -23.58 3.39
CA LYS A 50 19.28 -24.93 3.84
C LYS A 50 20.24 -26.01 3.34
N TRP A 51 20.83 -25.86 2.16
CA TRP A 51 21.83 -26.78 1.60
C TRP A 51 23.15 -26.69 2.36
N PHE A 52 23.60 -25.48 2.71
CA PHE A 52 24.78 -25.27 3.54
C PHE A 52 24.67 -25.90 4.92
N LEU A 53 23.45 -25.88 5.50
CA LEU A 53 23.18 -26.48 6.81
C LEU A 53 22.85 -27.98 6.75
N GLY A 54 22.80 -28.59 5.57
CA GLY A 54 22.43 -30.00 5.40
C GLY A 54 20.98 -30.31 5.76
N GLN A 55 20.11 -29.31 5.77
CA GLN A 55 18.68 -29.45 6.03
C GLN A 55 17.90 -29.94 4.81
N GLU A 56 18.42 -29.66 3.64
CA GLU A 56 17.91 -30.15 2.35
C GLU A 56 19.10 -30.58 1.48
N GLU A 57 18.89 -31.62 0.67
CA GLU A 57 19.91 -32.07 -0.29
C GLU A 57 19.97 -31.10 -1.47
N PRO A 58 21.18 -30.60 -1.85
CA PRO A 58 21.33 -29.76 -3.02
C PRO A 58 21.10 -30.58 -4.29
N PRO A 59 20.66 -29.95 -5.41
CA PRO A 59 20.49 -30.67 -6.69
C PRO A 59 21.79 -31.22 -7.23
N ARG A 60 22.92 -30.67 -6.83
CA ARG A 60 24.31 -31.12 -7.04
C ARG A 60 25.19 -30.49 -5.97
N HIS A 61 26.25 -31.20 -5.55
CA HIS A 61 27.18 -30.66 -4.54
C HIS A 61 28.06 -29.49 -5.04
N ARG A 62 28.08 -29.23 -6.36
CA ARG A 62 28.71 -28.06 -7.00
C ARG A 62 27.67 -27.28 -7.74
N VAL A 63 27.49 -26.02 -7.38
CA VAL A 63 26.54 -25.12 -8.01
C VAL A 63 27.22 -23.81 -8.37
N THR A 64 26.81 -23.21 -9.49
CA THR A 64 27.19 -21.84 -9.86
C THR A 64 25.97 -21.04 -10.26
N THR A 65 25.93 -19.77 -9.85
CA THR A 65 24.83 -18.85 -10.15
C THR A 65 25.32 -17.45 -10.42
N CYS A 66 24.51 -16.66 -11.11
CA CYS A 66 24.55 -15.21 -11.07
C CYS A 66 23.29 -14.74 -10.36
N GLN A 67 23.38 -14.35 -9.10
CA GLN A 67 22.26 -14.02 -8.24
C GLN A 67 21.99 -12.52 -8.21
N LYS A 68 20.76 -12.10 -8.57
CA LYS A 68 20.30 -10.74 -8.36
C LYS A 68 20.15 -10.46 -6.86
N CYS A 69 20.69 -9.33 -6.41
CA CYS A 69 20.76 -8.94 -5.00
C CYS A 69 20.29 -7.51 -4.78
N ILE A 70 19.66 -7.27 -3.61
CA ILE A 70 19.34 -5.92 -3.12
C ILE A 70 19.96 -5.73 -1.74
N ARG A 71 20.82 -4.70 -1.60
CA ARG A 71 21.38 -4.27 -0.31
C ARG A 71 20.80 -2.92 0.11
N THR A 72 19.93 -2.91 1.09
CA THR A 72 19.25 -1.71 1.57
C THR A 72 20.13 -0.74 2.37
N PRO A 73 21.16 -1.18 3.14
CA PRO A 73 22.08 -0.26 3.82
C PRO A 73 22.87 0.64 2.86
N ASP A 74 23.03 0.23 1.61
CA ASP A 74 23.81 0.98 0.61
C ASP A 74 23.03 2.11 -0.08
N ILE A 75 21.71 2.18 0.11
CA ILE A 75 20.82 3.17 -0.54
C ILE A 75 21.32 4.60 -0.38
N GLU A 76 21.80 4.96 0.82
CA GLU A 76 22.28 6.31 1.11
C GLU A 76 23.65 6.63 0.49
N ARG A 77 24.43 5.59 0.15
CA ARG A 77 25.73 5.72 -0.48
C ARG A 77 25.66 5.75 -2.01
N VAL A 78 24.52 5.33 -2.59
CA VAL A 78 24.28 5.34 -4.02
C VAL A 78 24.39 6.76 -4.58
N GLY A 79 25.16 6.89 -5.64
CA GLY A 79 25.45 8.16 -6.31
C GLY A 79 26.63 8.94 -5.72
N ILE A 80 27.05 8.67 -4.47
CA ILE A 80 28.13 9.37 -3.78
C ILE A 80 29.46 8.66 -4.01
N THR A 81 29.48 7.33 -3.97
CA THR A 81 30.68 6.51 -4.13
C THR A 81 30.72 5.82 -5.49
N ALA A 82 31.92 5.44 -5.94
CA ALA A 82 32.10 4.78 -7.23
C ALA A 82 31.66 3.32 -7.27
N ARG A 83 31.51 2.67 -6.10
CA ARG A 83 31.39 1.21 -5.95
C ARG A 83 30.10 0.73 -5.29
N HIS A 84 29.18 1.64 -4.86
CA HIS A 84 27.93 1.26 -4.20
C HIS A 84 26.72 1.44 -5.12
N GLY A 85 25.98 0.35 -5.30
CA GLY A 85 24.65 0.29 -5.86
C GLY A 85 23.74 -0.54 -4.95
N CYS A 86 22.48 -0.24 -4.85
CA CYS A 86 21.56 -1.06 -4.06
C CYS A 86 21.14 -2.33 -4.80
N PHE A 87 21.08 -2.32 -6.13
CA PHE A 87 20.94 -3.50 -6.97
C PHE A 87 22.27 -3.88 -7.59
N PHE A 88 22.63 -5.14 -7.50
CA PHE A 88 23.80 -5.69 -8.17
C PHE A 88 23.62 -7.18 -8.43
N GLU A 89 24.47 -7.71 -9.33
CA GLU A 89 24.53 -9.13 -9.63
C GLU A 89 25.75 -9.76 -8.94
N MET A 90 25.52 -10.86 -8.22
CA MET A 90 26.55 -11.60 -7.53
C MET A 90 26.82 -12.92 -8.23
N LEU A 91 27.98 -13.06 -8.84
CA LEU A 91 28.51 -14.31 -9.35
C LEU A 91 28.99 -15.17 -8.19
N GLY A 92 28.58 -16.43 -8.16
CA GLY A 92 28.94 -17.34 -7.09
C GLY A 92 29.19 -18.76 -7.58
N ASN A 93 30.21 -19.40 -7.01
CA ASN A 93 30.43 -20.84 -7.10
C ASN A 93 30.43 -21.43 -5.70
N PHE A 94 29.68 -22.50 -5.54
CA PHE A 94 29.34 -23.07 -4.24
C PHE A 94 29.72 -24.54 -4.20
N SER A 95 30.27 -24.95 -3.04
CA SER A 95 30.54 -26.34 -2.72
C SER A 95 29.75 -26.75 -1.48
N PHE A 96 28.91 -27.73 -1.64
CA PHE A 96 28.20 -28.36 -0.52
C PHE A 96 28.92 -29.64 -0.17
N GLN A 97 29.96 -29.52 0.73
CA GLN A 97 30.75 -30.62 1.26
C GLN A 97 31.57 -31.44 0.21
N ASP A 98 31.90 -30.84 -0.97
CA ASP A 98 32.63 -31.50 -2.05
C ASP A 98 34.08 -31.03 -2.13
N TYR A 99 34.33 -29.77 -2.49
CA TYR A 99 35.67 -29.16 -2.55
C TYR A 99 35.84 -28.02 -1.53
N PHE A 100 37.10 -27.63 -1.27
CA PHE A 100 37.39 -26.57 -0.31
C PHE A 100 38.51 -25.65 -0.79
N LYS A 101 39.29 -25.08 0.10
CA LYS A 101 40.34 -24.06 -0.17
C LYS A 101 41.32 -24.45 -1.27
N LYS A 102 41.77 -25.72 -1.29
CA LYS A 102 42.80 -26.22 -2.22
C LYS A 102 42.38 -26.16 -3.68
N GLU A 103 41.09 -26.26 -3.94
CA GLU A 103 40.54 -26.20 -5.29
C GLU A 103 40.08 -24.79 -5.62
N VAL A 104 39.30 -24.12 -4.74
CA VAL A 104 38.68 -22.82 -5.07
C VAL A 104 39.69 -21.72 -5.25
N ILE A 105 40.74 -21.67 -4.44
CA ILE A 105 41.78 -20.64 -4.52
C ILE A 105 42.54 -20.66 -5.89
N PRO A 106 43.06 -21.82 -6.33
CA PRO A 106 43.68 -21.88 -7.67
C PRO A 106 42.67 -21.62 -8.80
N TRP A 107 41.39 -22.05 -8.68
CA TRP A 107 40.39 -21.77 -9.70
C TRP A 107 40.07 -20.28 -9.80
N ALA A 108 39.92 -19.59 -8.67
CA ALA A 108 39.73 -18.16 -8.68
C ALA A 108 40.87 -17.41 -9.35
N TRP A 109 42.13 -17.78 -9.05
CA TRP A 109 43.31 -17.21 -9.68
C TRP A 109 43.40 -17.52 -11.19
N GLU A 110 43.09 -18.76 -11.55
CA GLU A 110 43.06 -19.20 -12.96
C GLU A 110 42.03 -18.41 -13.76
N PHE A 111 40.83 -18.25 -13.22
CA PHE A 111 39.76 -17.48 -13.85
C PHE A 111 40.18 -16.02 -14.11
N LEU A 112 40.70 -15.33 -13.09
CA LEU A 112 41.10 -13.93 -13.24
C LEU A 112 42.31 -13.74 -14.17
N THR A 113 43.30 -14.60 -14.04
CA THR A 113 44.61 -14.37 -14.76
C THR A 113 44.69 -15.02 -16.12
N LYS A 114 43.97 -16.15 -16.35
CA LYS A 114 44.03 -16.88 -17.64
C LYS A 114 42.76 -16.66 -18.47
N GLU A 115 41.55 -16.74 -17.87
CA GLU A 115 40.31 -16.54 -18.64
C GLU A 115 40.00 -15.07 -18.91
N LEU A 116 40.26 -14.19 -17.93
CA LEU A 116 40.07 -12.75 -18.08
C LEU A 116 41.34 -11.96 -18.39
N GLU A 117 42.50 -12.61 -18.32
CA GLU A 117 43.80 -11.99 -18.61
C GLU A 117 44.06 -10.72 -17.76
N ILE A 118 43.58 -10.71 -16.51
CA ILE A 118 43.88 -9.61 -15.59
C ILE A 118 45.35 -9.68 -15.18
N PRO A 119 46.11 -8.58 -15.27
CA PRO A 119 47.51 -8.56 -14.86
C PRO A 119 47.70 -8.95 -13.40
N ALA A 120 48.48 -10.00 -13.16
CA ALA A 120 48.72 -10.57 -11.83
C ALA A 120 49.36 -9.57 -10.86
N ASP A 121 50.19 -8.63 -11.37
CA ASP A 121 50.83 -7.58 -10.60
C ASP A 121 49.87 -6.47 -10.11
N ARG A 122 48.63 -6.49 -10.56
CA ARG A 122 47.57 -5.59 -10.08
C ARG A 122 46.61 -6.26 -9.09
N LEU A 123 46.79 -7.56 -8.82
CA LEU A 123 45.93 -8.31 -7.91
C LEU A 123 46.57 -8.42 -6.52
N TYR A 124 45.81 -8.10 -5.49
CA TYR A 124 46.20 -8.18 -4.09
C TYR A 124 45.20 -9.07 -3.35
N ILE A 125 45.71 -9.81 -2.35
CA ILE A 125 44.93 -10.81 -1.65
C ILE A 125 44.90 -10.49 -0.16
N SER A 126 43.70 -10.50 0.44
CA SER A 126 43.56 -10.55 1.91
C SER A 126 43.18 -11.94 2.36
N VAL A 127 43.63 -12.31 3.56
CA VAL A 127 43.22 -13.54 4.27
C VAL A 127 42.92 -13.20 5.72
N TYR A 128 42.03 -14.00 6.33
CA TYR A 128 41.82 -13.92 7.77
C TYR A 128 43.12 -14.14 8.53
N GLN A 129 43.40 -13.34 9.54
CA GLN A 129 44.66 -13.31 10.28
C GLN A 129 45.12 -14.65 10.79
N ASP A 130 44.22 -15.56 11.17
CA ASP A 130 44.48 -16.87 11.74
C ASP A 130 44.30 -18.02 10.71
N ASP A 131 44.08 -17.70 9.41
CA ASP A 131 43.96 -18.70 8.33
C ASP A 131 45.27 -18.93 7.58
N ASP A 132 46.18 -19.65 8.26
CA ASP A 132 47.47 -20.01 7.69
C ASP A 132 47.35 -20.96 6.49
N GLU A 133 46.31 -21.79 6.42
CA GLU A 133 46.12 -22.70 5.30
C GLU A 133 45.82 -21.90 3.99
N ALA A 134 44.91 -20.93 4.06
CA ALA A 134 44.61 -20.08 2.92
C ALA A 134 45.83 -19.26 2.50
N TYR A 135 46.59 -18.69 3.45
CA TYR A 135 47.82 -17.96 3.19
C TYR A 135 48.87 -18.83 2.48
N ASP A 136 49.10 -20.06 2.96
CA ASP A 136 50.03 -21.01 2.37
C ASP A 136 49.61 -21.44 0.97
N ILE A 137 48.35 -21.64 0.69
CA ILE A 137 47.87 -21.99 -0.64
C ILE A 137 48.16 -20.81 -1.62
N TRP A 138 47.85 -19.59 -1.22
CA TRP A 138 48.11 -18.42 -2.04
C TRP A 138 49.59 -18.24 -2.33
N THR A 139 50.43 -18.28 -1.32
CA THR A 139 51.87 -18.00 -1.46
C THR A 139 52.67 -19.17 -2.06
N LYS A 140 52.41 -20.43 -1.60
CA LYS A 140 53.20 -21.60 -1.98
C LYS A 140 52.62 -22.35 -3.18
N SER A 141 51.31 -22.42 -3.34
CA SER A 141 50.71 -23.18 -4.44
C SER A 141 50.38 -22.31 -5.63
N VAL A 142 49.82 -21.12 -5.40
CA VAL A 142 49.49 -20.16 -6.46
C VAL A 142 50.74 -19.30 -6.82
N GLY A 143 51.58 -18.97 -5.85
CA GLY A 143 52.80 -18.22 -6.03
C GLY A 143 52.66 -16.71 -5.95
N ILE A 144 51.70 -16.23 -5.15
CA ILE A 144 51.49 -14.79 -4.90
C ILE A 144 52.68 -14.24 -4.10
N PRO A 145 53.29 -13.13 -4.48
CA PRO A 145 54.34 -12.46 -3.70
C PRO A 145 53.82 -11.99 -2.35
N GLU A 146 54.67 -12.06 -1.31
CA GLU A 146 54.26 -11.69 0.05
C GLU A 146 53.82 -10.22 0.20
N ASP A 147 54.37 -9.33 -0.64
CA ASP A 147 54.04 -7.90 -0.70
C ASP A 147 52.65 -7.63 -1.33
N HIS A 148 52.04 -8.65 -1.97
CA HIS A 148 50.66 -8.62 -2.46
C HIS A 148 49.69 -9.31 -1.50
N MET A 149 50.16 -9.79 -0.33
CA MET A 149 49.36 -10.49 0.67
C MET A 149 49.12 -9.63 1.91
N VAL A 150 47.90 -9.58 2.42
CA VAL A 150 47.55 -8.86 3.63
C VAL A 150 46.75 -9.77 4.56
N ARG A 151 47.05 -9.73 5.86
CA ARG A 151 46.29 -10.42 6.89
C ARG A 151 45.41 -9.40 7.58
N LEU A 152 44.09 -9.62 7.57
CA LEU A 152 43.10 -8.73 8.18
C LEU A 152 42.31 -9.44 9.30
N GLY A 153 41.70 -8.65 10.16
CA GLY A 153 40.98 -9.15 11.32
C GLY A 153 39.59 -9.70 10.97
N LYS A 154 38.85 -9.99 12.03
CA LYS A 154 37.49 -10.55 11.90
C LYS A 154 36.51 -9.58 11.23
N GLU A 155 36.71 -8.29 11.36
CA GLU A 155 35.85 -7.26 10.78
C GLU A 155 35.88 -7.27 9.25
N ASP A 156 37.03 -7.65 8.65
CA ASP A 156 37.24 -7.62 7.21
C ASP A 156 37.22 -9.02 6.58
N ASN A 157 37.87 -10.02 7.19
CA ASN A 157 38.06 -11.35 6.59
C ASN A 157 37.38 -12.49 7.34
N PHE A 158 36.24 -12.24 7.98
CA PHE A 158 35.38 -13.29 8.53
C PHE A 158 33.92 -12.98 8.19
N TRP A 159 33.34 -13.81 7.34
CA TRP A 159 31.97 -13.58 6.90
C TRP A 159 30.97 -14.26 7.85
N GLU A 160 30.03 -13.47 8.38
CA GLU A 160 28.90 -13.95 9.16
C GLU A 160 27.68 -13.04 8.93
N HIS A 161 26.49 -13.60 8.94
CA HIS A 161 25.25 -12.86 8.82
C HIS A 161 24.16 -13.46 9.72
N GLY A 162 24.02 -12.91 10.93
CA GLY A 162 23.07 -13.40 11.93
C GLY A 162 23.39 -14.82 12.37
N SER A 163 22.40 -15.73 12.33
CA SER A 163 22.58 -17.17 12.60
C SER A 163 22.74 -17.93 11.27
N GLY A 164 23.61 -18.94 11.29
CA GLY A 164 23.82 -19.84 10.16
C GLY A 164 25.28 -20.02 9.74
N PRO A 165 25.52 -20.54 8.51
CA PRO A 165 26.87 -20.84 8.03
C PRO A 165 27.74 -19.61 8.01
N CYS A 166 28.97 -19.73 8.51
CA CYS A 166 29.94 -18.65 8.56
C CYS A 166 31.37 -19.19 8.57
N GLY A 167 32.33 -18.31 8.37
CA GLY A 167 33.74 -18.68 8.40
C GLY A 167 34.71 -17.60 7.94
N PRO A 168 36.04 -17.88 8.04
CA PRO A 168 37.04 -17.00 7.49
C PRO A 168 36.87 -16.85 5.98
N CYS A 169 37.34 -15.74 5.45
CA CYS A 169 37.31 -15.51 4.00
C CYS A 169 38.63 -14.96 3.49
N SER A 170 38.81 -15.05 2.19
CA SER A 170 39.93 -14.47 1.44
C SER A 170 39.33 -13.61 0.33
N GLU A 171 39.77 -12.37 0.28
CA GLU A 171 39.27 -11.42 -0.70
C GLU A 171 40.33 -11.10 -1.71
N ILE A 172 39.94 -10.90 -2.96
CA ILE A 172 40.78 -10.55 -4.09
C ILE A 172 40.50 -9.10 -4.48
N TYR A 173 41.52 -8.26 -4.44
CA TYR A 173 41.44 -6.84 -4.75
C TYR A 173 42.19 -6.53 -6.04
N PHE A 174 41.69 -5.57 -6.79
CA PHE A 174 42.36 -5.02 -7.96
C PHE A 174 42.87 -3.61 -7.65
N ASP A 175 44.19 -3.36 -7.83
CA ASP A 175 44.79 -2.01 -7.73
C ASP A 175 44.47 -1.20 -8.98
N ARG A 176 43.55 -0.25 -8.85
CA ARG A 176 43.15 0.67 -9.92
C ARG A 176 44.19 1.78 -10.20
N GLY A 177 45.22 1.85 -9.35
CA GLY A 177 46.31 2.83 -9.46
C GLY A 177 46.09 4.07 -8.59
N LEU A 178 47.17 4.86 -8.53
CA LEU A 178 47.23 6.02 -7.64
C LEU A 178 46.18 7.11 -7.88
N LYS A 179 45.63 7.19 -9.09
CA LYS A 179 44.53 8.12 -9.44
C LYS A 179 43.32 7.98 -8.49
N TYR A 180 43.06 6.76 -8.04
CA TYR A 180 41.89 6.44 -7.18
C TYR A 180 42.26 6.36 -5.69
N GLY A 181 43.52 6.62 -5.35
CA GLY A 181 44.00 6.55 -3.97
C GLY A 181 43.67 7.78 -3.14
N CYS A 182 43.57 7.61 -1.83
CA CYS A 182 43.33 8.68 -0.88
C CYS A 182 44.55 9.61 -0.64
N GLY A 183 45.67 9.38 -1.29
CA GLY A 183 46.93 10.14 -1.15
C GLY A 183 47.64 9.95 0.19
N LYS A 184 47.19 9.08 1.07
CA LYS A 184 47.85 8.78 2.35
C LYS A 184 49.00 7.79 2.15
N PRO A 185 50.09 7.89 2.90
CA PRO A 185 51.20 6.92 2.84
C PRO A 185 50.77 5.49 3.22
N THR A 186 49.66 5.35 3.99
CA THR A 186 49.09 4.06 4.45
C THR A 186 48.04 3.52 3.50
N CYS A 187 47.92 4.10 2.28
CA CYS A 187 46.92 3.62 1.31
C CYS A 187 47.29 2.21 0.81
N GLY A 188 46.50 1.23 1.20
CA GLY A 188 46.68 -0.20 0.88
C GLY A 188 45.35 -0.93 0.87
N VAL A 189 45.39 -2.26 0.79
CA VAL A 189 44.23 -3.12 0.95
C VAL A 189 43.59 -2.87 2.33
N GLY A 190 42.26 -2.78 2.38
CA GLY A 190 41.51 -2.39 3.59
C GLY A 190 41.35 -0.87 3.73
N CYS A 191 41.85 -0.03 2.82
CA CYS A 191 41.56 1.39 2.78
C CYS A 191 40.19 1.66 2.15
N ASP A 192 39.40 2.59 2.76
CA ASP A 192 38.10 2.97 2.24
C ASP A 192 38.09 3.73 0.90
N CYS A 193 39.27 4.03 0.33
CA CYS A 193 39.34 4.67 -0.98
C CYS A 193 39.07 3.68 -2.12
N ASP A 194 38.89 4.22 -3.34
CA ASP A 194 38.53 3.42 -4.52
C ASP A 194 39.73 2.81 -5.26
N ARG A 195 40.96 2.87 -4.69
CA ARG A 195 42.18 2.35 -5.31
C ARG A 195 42.22 0.81 -5.34
N PHE A 196 42.08 0.20 -4.15
CA PHE A 196 42.02 -1.25 -4.01
C PHE A 196 40.57 -1.70 -3.99
N MET A 197 40.06 -2.05 -5.15
CA MET A 197 38.66 -2.48 -5.28
C MET A 197 38.55 -3.99 -5.03
N GLU A 198 37.86 -4.40 -3.99
CA GLU A 198 37.45 -5.79 -3.78
C GLU A 198 36.60 -6.25 -4.97
N ILE A 199 37.04 -7.27 -5.69
CA ILE A 199 36.32 -7.84 -6.82
C ILE A 199 35.70 -9.21 -6.49
N TRP A 200 36.32 -10.01 -5.60
CA TRP A 200 35.86 -11.35 -5.29
C TRP A 200 36.12 -11.70 -3.83
N ASN A 201 35.15 -12.27 -3.16
CA ASN A 201 35.26 -12.81 -1.81
C ASN A 201 35.09 -14.34 -1.84
N LEU A 202 36.04 -15.08 -1.29
CA LEU A 202 36.03 -16.53 -1.14
C LEU A 202 35.77 -16.87 0.34
N VAL A 203 34.55 -17.26 0.68
CA VAL A 203 34.17 -17.60 2.07
C VAL A 203 34.31 -19.10 2.32
N PHE A 204 35.05 -19.44 3.34
CA PHE A 204 35.32 -20.80 3.79
C PHE A 204 34.36 -21.14 4.93
N SER A 205 33.12 -21.46 4.58
CA SER A 205 32.06 -21.76 5.54
C SER A 205 32.33 -23.06 6.28
N GLN A 206 32.90 -22.97 7.45
CA GLN A 206 33.27 -24.13 8.29
C GLN A 206 32.58 -24.11 9.66
N TYR A 207 31.85 -23.06 9.99
CA TYR A 207 31.10 -22.92 11.24
C TYR A 207 29.63 -22.65 11.00
N ASP A 208 28.82 -22.98 12.00
CA ASP A 208 27.42 -22.57 12.14
C ASP A 208 27.31 -21.63 13.34
N SER A 209 26.87 -20.39 13.11
CA SER A 209 26.71 -19.36 14.14
C SER A 209 25.31 -19.39 14.73
N ASP A 210 25.20 -19.29 16.06
CA ASP A 210 23.91 -19.09 16.75
C ASP A 210 23.39 -17.64 16.70
N GLY A 211 24.16 -16.73 16.08
CA GLY A 211 23.87 -15.30 16.02
C GLY A 211 24.11 -14.56 17.34
N LYS A 212 24.68 -15.24 18.35
CA LYS A 212 25.01 -14.69 19.69
C LYS A 212 26.48 -14.77 20.04
N GLY A 213 27.32 -15.13 19.03
CA GLY A 213 28.77 -15.23 19.17
C GLY A 213 29.30 -16.64 19.45
N THR A 214 28.46 -17.68 19.42
CA THR A 214 28.89 -19.06 19.51
C THR A 214 29.00 -19.69 18.12
N TYR A 215 30.10 -20.42 17.86
CA TYR A 215 30.37 -21.04 16.57
C TYR A 215 30.55 -22.54 16.76
N ALA A 216 29.68 -23.32 16.13
CA ALA A 216 29.82 -24.79 16.09
C ALA A 216 30.48 -25.17 14.76
N LEU A 217 31.41 -26.13 14.79
CA LEU A 217 32.00 -26.65 13.54
C LEU A 217 30.92 -27.41 12.73
N LEU A 218 30.84 -27.10 11.45
CA LEU A 218 30.05 -27.92 10.53
C LEU A 218 30.67 -29.29 10.35
N PRO A 219 29.87 -30.36 10.15
CA PRO A 219 30.40 -31.72 9.94
C PRO A 219 31.39 -31.82 8.78
N LYS A 220 31.17 -31.04 7.74
CA LYS A 220 32.06 -30.81 6.61
C LYS A 220 31.98 -29.35 6.19
N PRO A 221 33.11 -28.75 5.77
CA PRO A 221 33.13 -27.37 5.34
C PRO A 221 32.48 -27.21 3.95
N ASN A 222 32.01 -26.01 3.69
CA ASN A 222 31.43 -25.60 2.42
C ASN A 222 32.22 -24.42 1.81
N ILE A 223 32.05 -24.20 0.52
CA ILE A 223 32.52 -22.99 -0.16
C ILE A 223 31.32 -22.13 -0.55
N ASP A 224 31.40 -20.87 -0.17
CA ASP A 224 30.54 -19.79 -0.63
C ASP A 224 31.44 -18.74 -1.27
N THR A 225 31.15 -18.32 -2.48
CA THR A 225 31.92 -17.22 -3.10
C THR A 225 30.98 -16.15 -3.62
N GLY A 226 31.44 -14.90 -3.54
CA GLY A 226 30.69 -13.75 -4.07
C GLY A 226 31.58 -12.79 -4.84
N MET A 227 31.35 -12.68 -6.14
CA MET A 227 32.00 -11.69 -6.98
C MET A 227 30.95 -10.74 -7.55
N GLY A 228 31.10 -9.44 -7.26
CA GLY A 228 30.23 -8.42 -7.83
C GLY A 228 30.46 -8.29 -9.33
N LEU A 229 29.47 -8.66 -10.14
CA LEU A 229 29.58 -8.62 -11.60
C LEU A 229 29.86 -7.20 -12.10
N GLU A 230 29.17 -6.19 -11.56
CA GLU A 230 29.40 -4.79 -11.93
C GLU A 230 30.81 -4.32 -11.52
N ARG A 231 31.33 -4.75 -10.35
CA ARG A 231 32.70 -4.42 -9.93
C ARG A 231 33.75 -5.06 -10.84
N LEU A 232 33.54 -6.31 -11.23
CA LEU A 232 34.40 -6.98 -12.22
C LEU A 232 34.35 -6.25 -13.57
N ALA A 233 33.13 -5.82 -13.99
CA ALA A 233 32.96 -5.07 -15.23
C ALA A 233 33.69 -3.70 -15.19
N VAL A 234 33.66 -2.97 -14.04
CA VAL A 234 34.46 -1.74 -13.87
C VAL A 234 35.93 -1.98 -14.15
N VAL A 235 36.51 -3.08 -13.67
CA VAL A 235 37.90 -3.45 -13.92
C VAL A 235 38.11 -3.79 -15.39
N MET A 236 37.27 -4.65 -15.98
CA MET A 236 37.44 -5.16 -17.33
C MET A 236 37.19 -4.12 -18.42
N GLN A 237 36.36 -3.12 -18.13
CA GLN A 237 36.05 -2.03 -19.06
C GLN A 237 36.88 -0.77 -18.82
N ASP A 238 37.70 -0.77 -17.73
CA ASP A 238 38.59 0.34 -17.33
C ASP A 238 37.80 1.67 -17.19
N VAL A 239 36.65 1.63 -16.50
CA VAL A 239 35.80 2.78 -16.25
C VAL A 239 35.91 3.28 -14.81
N ASP A 240 35.50 4.54 -14.55
CA ASP A 240 35.74 5.20 -13.26
C ASP A 240 34.83 4.69 -12.17
N ASN A 241 33.61 4.25 -12.51
CA ASN A 241 32.61 3.78 -11.53
C ASN A 241 31.65 2.77 -12.17
N LEU A 242 30.80 2.14 -11.31
CA LEU A 242 29.83 1.13 -11.74
C LEU A 242 28.74 1.68 -12.69
N PHE A 243 28.50 2.99 -12.68
CA PHE A 243 27.48 3.62 -13.52
C PHE A 243 27.94 3.81 -14.97
N GLU A 244 29.24 3.69 -15.23
CA GLU A 244 29.86 3.76 -16.56
C GLU A 244 30.04 2.37 -17.21
N VAL A 245 29.67 1.30 -16.49
CA VAL A 245 29.65 -0.06 -17.07
C VAL A 245 28.57 -0.12 -18.16
N ASP A 246 28.90 -0.74 -19.27
CA ASP A 246 28.15 -0.75 -20.55
C ASP A 246 26.62 -0.85 -20.39
N THR A 247 26.13 -1.86 -19.68
CA THR A 247 24.68 -2.07 -19.47
C THR A 247 24.05 -1.03 -18.53
N VAL A 248 24.80 -0.55 -17.55
CA VAL A 248 24.36 0.47 -16.60
C VAL A 248 24.41 1.86 -17.23
N ALA A 249 25.47 2.15 -17.99
CA ALA A 249 25.63 3.39 -18.74
C ALA A 249 24.50 3.62 -19.76
N ALA A 250 23.94 2.55 -20.33
CA ALA A 250 22.77 2.66 -21.22
C ALA A 250 21.58 3.34 -20.53
N VAL A 251 21.32 3.01 -19.25
CA VAL A 251 20.26 3.63 -18.44
C VAL A 251 20.67 5.06 -18.05
N LEU A 252 21.93 5.28 -17.64
CA LEU A 252 22.47 6.60 -17.31
C LEU A 252 22.30 7.57 -18.48
N HIS A 253 22.71 7.18 -19.68
CA HIS A 253 22.56 8.00 -20.89
C HIS A 253 21.08 8.24 -21.27
N HIS A 254 20.18 7.34 -20.88
CA HIS A 254 18.74 7.59 -21.06
C HIS A 254 18.25 8.69 -20.10
N VAL A 255 18.71 8.68 -18.84
CA VAL A 255 18.41 9.77 -17.89
C VAL A 255 18.96 11.12 -18.38
N GLU A 256 20.17 11.15 -18.95
CA GLU A 256 20.72 12.36 -19.57
C GLU A 256 19.81 12.91 -20.67
N ARG A 257 19.31 12.05 -21.56
CA ARG A 257 18.41 12.45 -22.65
C ARG A 257 17.11 13.02 -22.16
N ILE A 258 16.50 12.40 -21.12
CA ILE A 258 15.23 12.88 -20.56
C ILE A 258 15.43 14.21 -19.81
N SER A 259 16.49 14.33 -19.04
CA SER A 259 16.73 15.52 -18.20
C SER A 259 17.38 16.67 -18.99
N GLY A 260 17.97 16.43 -20.15
CA GLY A 260 18.79 17.38 -20.87
C GLY A 260 20.09 17.78 -20.15
N LYS A 261 20.48 17.01 -19.12
CA LYS A 261 21.73 17.19 -18.36
C LYS A 261 22.82 16.31 -18.92
N GLN A 262 24.07 16.73 -18.75
CA GLN A 262 25.25 15.97 -19.16
C GLN A 262 25.99 15.44 -17.94
N TYR A 263 26.20 14.13 -17.89
CA TYR A 263 26.99 13.46 -16.86
C TYR A 263 28.45 13.91 -16.92
N GLY A 264 29.09 14.12 -15.77
CA GLY A 264 30.44 14.66 -15.66
C GLY A 264 30.53 16.20 -15.70
N ALA A 265 29.42 16.92 -15.95
CA ALA A 265 29.41 18.37 -16.00
C ALA A 265 29.20 19.03 -14.63
N ASN A 266 28.45 18.40 -13.74
CA ASN A 266 28.11 18.92 -12.41
C ASN A 266 27.88 17.78 -11.42
N GLU A 267 28.62 17.76 -10.33
CA GLU A 267 28.61 16.69 -9.33
C GLU A 267 27.20 16.44 -8.72
N LYS A 268 26.40 17.49 -8.51
CA LYS A 268 25.02 17.32 -7.97
C LYS A 268 24.09 16.68 -8.99
N ASP A 269 24.22 17.06 -10.25
CA ASP A 269 23.46 16.46 -11.34
C ASP A 269 23.91 15.00 -11.52
N ASP A 270 25.22 14.73 -11.42
CA ASP A 270 25.80 13.38 -11.55
C ASP A 270 25.26 12.44 -10.45
N ILE A 271 25.20 12.91 -9.19
CA ILE A 271 24.61 12.15 -8.09
C ILE A 271 23.16 11.81 -8.41
N SER A 272 22.38 12.77 -8.90
CA SER A 272 20.97 12.55 -9.23
C SER A 272 20.80 11.55 -10.37
N ILE A 273 21.63 11.64 -11.40
CA ILE A 273 21.64 10.71 -12.55
C ILE A 273 21.98 9.29 -12.07
N ARG A 274 23.01 9.13 -11.22
CA ARG A 274 23.41 7.83 -10.66
C ARG A 274 22.31 7.22 -9.79
N VAL A 275 21.67 8.02 -8.92
CA VAL A 275 20.57 7.57 -8.05
C VAL A 275 19.39 7.07 -8.88
N ILE A 276 18.97 7.81 -9.91
CA ILE A 276 17.88 7.38 -10.78
C ILE A 276 18.26 6.08 -11.49
N THR A 277 19.48 5.99 -12.01
CA THR A 277 19.99 4.80 -12.72
C THR A 277 19.96 3.55 -11.85
N ASP A 278 20.47 3.60 -10.64
CA ASP A 278 20.46 2.48 -9.71
C ASP A 278 19.04 2.08 -9.29
N HIS A 279 18.25 3.07 -8.89
CA HIS A 279 16.94 2.82 -8.30
C HIS A 279 15.94 2.29 -9.32
N ILE A 280 16.00 2.73 -10.57
CA ILE A 280 15.11 2.18 -11.60
C ILE A 280 15.52 0.73 -11.92
N ARG A 281 16.80 0.40 -11.98
CA ARG A 281 17.25 -0.99 -12.13
C ARG A 281 16.70 -1.84 -10.98
N ALA A 282 16.93 -1.42 -9.73
CA ALA A 282 16.44 -2.14 -8.55
C ALA A 282 14.91 -2.37 -8.60
N THR A 283 14.14 -1.34 -8.91
CA THR A 283 12.67 -1.42 -8.86
C THR A 283 12.07 -2.22 -10.02
N VAL A 284 12.71 -2.25 -11.19
CA VAL A 284 12.33 -3.13 -12.30
C VAL A 284 12.45 -4.60 -11.90
N PHE A 285 13.57 -5.00 -11.31
CA PHE A 285 13.76 -6.38 -10.84
C PHE A 285 12.84 -6.72 -9.66
N MET A 286 12.62 -5.79 -8.72
CA MET A 286 11.68 -5.98 -7.62
C MET A 286 10.25 -6.17 -8.13
N ALA A 287 9.81 -5.35 -9.10
CA ALA A 287 8.49 -5.48 -9.71
C ALA A 287 8.34 -6.81 -10.45
N SER A 288 9.34 -7.23 -11.22
CA SER A 288 9.35 -8.51 -11.92
C SER A 288 9.18 -9.70 -10.97
N ASP A 289 9.76 -9.62 -9.77
CA ASP A 289 9.61 -10.64 -8.72
C ASP A 289 8.33 -10.47 -7.86
N GLY A 290 7.37 -9.66 -8.32
CA GLY A 290 6.04 -9.52 -7.70
C GLY A 290 6.00 -8.61 -6.46
N ILE A 291 7.04 -7.83 -6.19
CA ILE A 291 7.03 -6.88 -5.08
C ILE A 291 6.24 -5.64 -5.49
N LEU A 292 5.28 -5.24 -4.66
CA LEU A 292 4.46 -4.05 -4.84
C LEU A 292 4.84 -2.96 -3.83
N PRO A 293 4.81 -1.67 -4.23
CA PRO A 293 5.02 -0.56 -3.32
C PRO A 293 4.00 -0.57 -2.17
N SER A 294 4.48 -0.57 -0.92
CA SER A 294 3.63 -0.57 0.27
C SER A 294 4.22 0.30 1.39
N ASN A 295 3.55 0.38 2.55
CA ASN A 295 4.02 1.15 3.70
C ASN A 295 4.95 0.36 4.62
N GLU A 296 5.06 -0.96 4.45
CA GLU A 296 5.82 -1.83 5.35
C GLU A 296 6.60 -2.89 4.56
N GLY A 297 7.61 -3.45 5.20
CA GLY A 297 8.38 -4.57 4.68
C GLY A 297 9.09 -4.27 3.36
N ARG A 298 9.16 -5.27 2.48
CA ARG A 298 9.87 -5.16 1.19
C ARG A 298 9.22 -4.17 0.22
N GLY A 299 7.91 -4.00 0.28
CA GLY A 299 7.20 -3.02 -0.52
C GLY A 299 7.53 -1.57 -0.11
N TYR A 300 7.86 -1.33 1.17
CA TYR A 300 8.37 -0.04 1.61
C TYR A 300 9.72 0.29 0.98
N VAL A 301 10.62 -0.70 0.89
CA VAL A 301 11.91 -0.52 0.20
C VAL A 301 11.69 -0.10 -1.25
N MET A 302 10.84 -0.82 -1.99
CA MET A 302 10.51 -0.48 -3.37
C MET A 302 9.92 0.93 -3.50
N ARG A 303 8.97 1.27 -2.64
CA ARG A 303 8.37 2.61 -2.60
C ARG A 303 9.40 3.70 -2.33
N ARG A 304 10.32 3.47 -1.38
CA ARG A 304 11.42 4.38 -1.05
C ARG A 304 12.31 4.65 -2.25
N LEU A 305 12.73 3.59 -2.96
CA LEU A 305 13.57 3.71 -4.15
C LEU A 305 12.87 4.48 -5.28
N LEU A 306 11.61 4.17 -5.59
CA LEU A 306 10.84 4.86 -6.62
C LEU A 306 10.67 6.35 -6.30
N ARG A 307 10.31 6.68 -5.05
CA ARG A 307 10.11 8.08 -4.65
C ARG A 307 11.42 8.87 -4.61
N ARG A 308 12.51 8.22 -4.21
CA ARG A 308 13.84 8.83 -4.24
C ARG A 308 14.27 9.11 -5.69
N ALA A 309 14.08 8.17 -6.61
CA ALA A 309 14.36 8.38 -8.03
C ALA A 309 13.51 9.52 -8.63
N ALA A 310 12.20 9.55 -8.34
CA ALA A 310 11.30 10.61 -8.82
C ALA A 310 11.70 11.99 -8.28
N ARG A 311 12.12 12.10 -7.00
CA ARG A 311 12.66 13.34 -6.42
C ARG A 311 13.91 13.80 -7.14
N HIS A 312 14.87 12.89 -7.39
CA HIS A 312 16.09 13.24 -8.11
C HIS A 312 15.80 13.67 -9.56
N GLY A 313 14.76 13.12 -10.20
CA GLY A 313 14.25 13.63 -11.47
C GLY A 313 13.80 15.08 -11.39
N ARG A 314 13.05 15.45 -10.31
CA ARG A 314 12.68 16.86 -10.06
C ARG A 314 13.90 17.76 -9.87
N MET A 315 14.92 17.28 -9.17
CA MET A 315 16.17 18.04 -8.99
C MET A 315 16.91 18.27 -10.32
N LEU A 316 16.81 17.34 -11.27
CA LEU A 316 17.34 17.49 -12.63
C LEU A 316 16.47 18.38 -13.54
N GLY A 317 15.28 18.80 -13.06
CA GLY A 317 14.35 19.66 -13.81
C GLY A 317 13.30 18.90 -14.62
N ILE A 318 13.13 17.59 -14.41
CA ILE A 318 12.08 16.79 -15.04
C ILE A 318 10.76 17.09 -14.31
N ASP A 319 9.78 17.61 -15.02
CA ASP A 319 8.51 18.10 -14.46
C ASP A 319 7.30 17.16 -14.68
N HIS A 320 7.52 15.97 -15.19
CA HIS A 320 6.52 14.94 -15.49
C HIS A 320 6.98 13.55 -15.04
N PRO A 321 6.08 12.56 -14.86
CA PRO A 321 6.46 11.18 -14.66
C PRO A 321 7.32 10.66 -15.81
N PHE A 322 8.43 10.00 -15.52
CA PHE A 322 9.44 9.58 -16.51
C PHE A 322 10.05 8.21 -16.25
N LEU A 323 9.85 7.66 -15.05
CA LEU A 323 10.50 6.39 -14.66
C LEU A 323 10.06 5.22 -15.55
N THR A 324 8.83 5.25 -16.07
CA THR A 324 8.34 4.22 -16.99
C THR A 324 9.09 4.19 -18.32
N ASP A 325 9.62 5.33 -18.77
CA ASP A 325 10.37 5.41 -20.02
C ASP A 325 11.73 4.69 -19.89
N LEU A 326 12.29 4.67 -18.67
CA LEU A 326 13.55 3.99 -18.37
C LEU A 326 13.42 2.47 -18.28
N VAL A 327 12.20 1.94 -18.04
CA VAL A 327 11.96 0.50 -17.87
C VAL A 327 12.43 -0.29 -19.08
N ASP A 328 12.14 0.18 -20.30
CA ASP A 328 12.55 -0.48 -21.53
C ASP A 328 14.07 -0.62 -21.65
N THR A 329 14.79 0.44 -21.28
CA THR A 329 16.26 0.42 -21.32
C THR A 329 16.83 -0.57 -20.31
N VAL A 330 16.24 -0.65 -19.11
CA VAL A 330 16.66 -1.65 -18.10
C VAL A 330 16.39 -3.06 -18.62
N ILE A 331 15.22 -3.30 -19.20
CA ILE A 331 14.88 -4.62 -19.77
C ILE A 331 15.84 -4.99 -20.88
N ILE A 332 16.05 -4.14 -21.89
CA ILE A 332 16.95 -4.40 -23.03
C ILE A 332 18.36 -4.71 -22.55
N SER A 333 18.86 -3.97 -21.55
CA SER A 333 20.19 -4.15 -21.00
C SER A 333 20.36 -5.45 -20.21
N SER A 334 19.26 -6.03 -19.70
CA SER A 334 19.28 -7.14 -18.73
C SER A 334 18.63 -8.43 -19.22
N GLU A 335 17.77 -8.41 -20.27
CA GLU A 335 17.00 -9.56 -20.73
C GLU A 335 17.82 -10.75 -21.18
N VAL A 336 19.09 -10.55 -21.57
CA VAL A 336 20.01 -11.64 -21.89
C VAL A 336 20.22 -12.58 -20.70
N GLY A 337 20.36 -12.01 -19.50
CA GLY A 337 20.49 -12.77 -18.25
C GLY A 337 19.16 -13.08 -17.56
N TYR A 338 18.12 -12.29 -17.85
CA TYR A 338 16.83 -12.29 -17.15
C TYR A 338 15.66 -12.13 -18.13
N PRO A 339 15.37 -13.13 -18.96
CA PRO A 339 14.34 -13.06 -20.00
C PRO A 339 12.93 -12.79 -19.44
N GLU A 340 12.68 -13.16 -18.18
CA GLU A 340 11.43 -12.88 -17.48
C GLU A 340 11.07 -11.39 -17.38
N LEU A 341 12.05 -10.50 -17.44
CA LEU A 341 11.82 -9.06 -17.46
C LEU A 341 10.98 -8.64 -18.66
N ARG A 342 11.27 -9.22 -19.84
CA ARG A 342 10.52 -8.97 -21.08
C ARG A 342 9.09 -9.51 -20.99
N GLU A 343 8.92 -10.67 -20.38
CA GLU A 343 7.60 -11.29 -20.18
C GLU A 343 6.72 -10.44 -19.25
N HIS A 344 7.34 -9.81 -18.24
CA HIS A 344 6.65 -8.99 -17.25
C HIS A 344 6.62 -7.48 -17.58
N GLU A 345 7.08 -7.05 -18.74
CA GLU A 345 7.26 -5.62 -19.10
C GLU A 345 6.03 -4.76 -18.81
N SER A 346 4.86 -5.15 -19.30
CA SER A 346 3.63 -4.38 -19.13
C SER A 346 3.23 -4.26 -17.66
N TYR A 347 3.44 -5.30 -16.88
CA TYR A 347 3.21 -5.31 -15.44
C TYR A 347 4.17 -4.38 -14.69
N ILE A 348 5.47 -4.47 -15.00
CA ILE A 348 6.52 -3.64 -14.40
C ILE A 348 6.22 -2.15 -14.63
N LYS A 349 5.94 -1.77 -15.89
CA LYS A 349 5.56 -0.39 -16.24
C LYS A 349 4.33 0.09 -15.48
N LYS A 350 3.32 -0.76 -15.35
CA LYS A 350 2.09 -0.42 -14.63
C LYS A 350 2.34 -0.20 -13.13
N VAL A 351 3.15 -1.04 -12.49
CA VAL A 351 3.50 -0.91 -11.07
C VAL A 351 4.29 0.37 -10.82
N ILE A 352 5.34 0.60 -11.58
CA ILE A 352 6.22 1.77 -11.44
C ILE A 352 5.47 3.05 -11.74
N GLY A 353 4.77 3.13 -12.87
CA GLY A 353 4.02 4.32 -13.28
C GLY A 353 2.91 4.69 -12.30
N THR A 354 2.18 3.70 -11.77
CA THR A 354 1.12 3.98 -10.78
C THR A 354 1.67 4.61 -9.48
N GLU A 355 2.81 4.12 -8.97
CA GLU A 355 3.41 4.70 -7.76
C GLU A 355 4.04 6.06 -8.04
N GLU A 356 4.69 6.24 -9.20
CA GLU A 356 5.25 7.50 -9.64
C GLU A 356 4.17 8.58 -9.79
N GLU A 357 3.07 8.29 -10.50
CA GLU A 357 1.94 9.23 -10.67
C GLU A 357 1.30 9.63 -9.34
N ARG A 358 1.15 8.67 -8.41
CA ARG A 358 0.64 8.96 -7.06
C ARG A 358 1.57 9.90 -6.30
N PHE A 359 2.85 9.64 -6.36
CA PHE A 359 3.85 10.47 -5.68
C PHE A 359 3.94 11.85 -6.33
N TYR A 360 3.84 11.95 -7.65
CA TYR A 360 3.86 13.20 -8.39
C TYR A 360 2.74 14.17 -7.96
N LYS A 361 1.55 13.65 -7.62
CA LYS A 361 0.43 14.45 -7.11
C LYS A 361 0.68 15.04 -5.72
N THR A 362 1.57 14.46 -4.94
CA THR A 362 1.82 14.84 -3.54
C THR A 362 3.19 15.45 -3.30
N ILE A 363 4.17 15.21 -4.20
CA ILE A 363 5.56 15.64 -4.01
C ILE A 363 5.69 17.15 -3.87
N ASP A 364 5.04 17.94 -4.73
CA ASP A 364 5.15 19.40 -4.70
C ASP A 364 4.56 19.97 -3.41
N SER A 365 3.42 19.43 -2.97
CA SER A 365 2.80 19.83 -1.69
C SER A 365 3.67 19.44 -0.50
N GLY A 366 4.20 18.22 -0.48
CA GLY A 366 5.09 17.74 0.58
C GLY A 366 6.40 18.52 0.64
N MET A 367 7.03 18.78 -0.51
CA MET A 367 8.25 19.61 -0.62
C MET A 367 8.04 21.04 -0.13
N ASN A 368 6.93 21.69 -0.56
CA ASN A 368 6.62 23.05 -0.13
C ASN A 368 6.41 23.16 1.39
N ILE A 369 5.72 22.18 1.97
CA ILE A 369 5.51 22.12 3.43
C ILE A 369 6.83 21.88 4.15
N LEU A 370 7.64 20.93 3.70
CA LEU A 370 8.94 20.62 4.29
C LEU A 370 9.90 21.81 4.18
N ASN A 371 9.97 22.47 3.03
CA ASN A 371 10.77 23.68 2.83
C ASN A 371 10.32 24.82 3.75
N GLY A 372 9.01 24.99 3.94
CA GLY A 372 8.47 25.96 4.91
C GLY A 372 8.88 25.63 6.35
N MET A 373 8.87 24.34 6.74
CA MET A 373 9.33 23.88 8.04
C MET A 373 10.84 24.12 8.21
N ILE A 374 11.64 23.81 7.20
CA ILE A 374 13.10 24.05 7.18
C ILE A 374 13.39 25.54 7.35
N GLN A 375 12.73 26.38 6.57
CA GLN A 375 12.89 27.84 6.68
C GLN A 375 12.56 28.33 8.10
N HIS A 376 11.44 27.90 8.67
CA HIS A 376 11.05 28.25 10.03
C HIS A 376 12.07 27.80 11.07
N LEU A 377 12.67 26.61 10.91
CA LEU A 377 13.72 26.11 11.77
C LEU A 377 14.98 26.97 11.69
N HIS A 378 15.38 27.40 10.49
CA HIS A 378 16.50 28.32 10.30
C HIS A 378 16.22 29.70 10.93
N GLU A 379 15.02 30.27 10.75
CA GLU A 379 14.60 31.55 11.34
C GLU A 379 14.58 31.49 12.87
N THR A 380 14.21 30.34 13.45
CA THR A 380 14.16 30.12 14.89
C THR A 380 15.45 29.55 15.48
N ASN A 381 16.50 29.39 14.65
CA ASN A 381 17.80 28.78 15.01
C ASN A 381 17.70 27.40 15.67
N LYS A 382 16.68 26.63 15.28
CA LYS A 382 16.50 25.25 15.69
C LYS A 382 17.15 24.33 14.65
N LYS A 383 17.75 23.22 15.12
CA LYS A 383 18.47 22.28 14.25
C LYS A 383 17.78 20.92 14.09
N ILE A 384 16.62 20.73 14.70
CA ILE A 384 15.93 19.44 14.72
C ILE A 384 14.47 19.66 14.31
N LEU A 385 14.04 18.97 13.25
CA LEU A 385 12.63 18.88 12.86
C LEU A 385 11.90 17.96 13.85
N SER A 386 10.71 18.39 14.30
CA SER A 386 9.94 17.60 15.28
C SER A 386 9.46 16.29 14.66
N GLY A 387 9.44 15.21 15.47
CA GLY A 387 8.91 13.91 15.04
C GLY A 387 7.42 13.97 14.66
N LEU A 388 6.63 14.86 15.26
CA LEU A 388 5.24 15.09 14.93
C LEU A 388 5.08 15.70 13.52
N ASP A 389 5.92 16.66 13.14
CA ASP A 389 5.89 17.26 11.81
C ASP A 389 6.36 16.25 10.75
N ALA A 390 7.39 15.48 11.05
CA ALA A 390 7.85 14.38 10.19
C ALA A 390 6.76 13.30 10.04
N PHE A 391 6.04 12.96 11.12
CA PHE A 391 4.90 12.03 11.07
C PHE A 391 3.77 12.58 10.19
N LYS A 392 3.46 13.86 10.30
CA LYS A 392 2.42 14.52 9.50
C LYS A 392 2.75 14.50 7.99
N LEU A 393 4.02 14.73 7.64
CA LEU A 393 4.51 14.58 6.27
C LEU A 393 4.35 13.14 5.77
N ASN A 394 4.66 12.16 6.60
CA ASN A 394 4.54 10.73 6.24
C ASN A 394 3.07 10.29 6.10
N ASP A 395 2.25 10.56 7.12
CA ASP A 395 0.87 10.06 7.21
C ASP A 395 -0.09 10.75 6.24
N THR A 396 -0.02 12.08 6.15
CA THR A 396 -0.97 12.89 5.37
C THR A 396 -0.54 13.07 3.92
N PHE A 397 0.76 13.27 3.69
CA PHE A 397 1.29 13.58 2.35
C PHE A 397 2.05 12.39 1.72
N GLY A 398 2.16 11.27 2.45
CA GLY A 398 2.87 10.10 1.97
C GLY A 398 4.37 10.35 1.71
N PHE A 399 4.96 11.32 2.42
CA PHE A 399 6.37 11.68 2.29
C PHE A 399 7.19 10.82 3.23
N PRO A 400 7.98 9.84 2.76
CA PRO A 400 8.68 8.89 3.62
C PRO A 400 9.62 9.59 4.60
N LEU A 401 9.75 9.03 5.83
CA LEU A 401 10.66 9.57 6.83
C LEU A 401 12.09 9.70 6.30
N ASP A 402 12.58 8.67 5.60
CA ASP A 402 13.96 8.66 5.06
C ASP A 402 14.19 9.79 4.05
N LEU A 403 13.18 10.07 3.21
CA LEU A 403 13.24 11.20 2.28
C LEU A 403 13.23 12.54 3.00
N THR A 404 12.44 12.64 4.07
CA THR A 404 12.43 13.83 4.95
C THR A 404 13.79 14.01 5.63
N LYS A 405 14.41 12.91 6.09
CA LYS A 405 15.76 12.90 6.68
C LYS A 405 16.82 13.40 5.70
N GLU A 406 16.81 12.88 4.49
CA GLU A 406 17.76 13.26 3.44
C GLU A 406 17.68 14.76 3.14
N ILE A 407 16.47 15.30 2.95
CA ILE A 407 16.28 16.71 2.68
C ILE A 407 16.64 17.60 3.89
N ALA A 408 16.27 17.17 5.10
CA ALA A 408 16.65 17.89 6.32
C ALA A 408 18.18 17.91 6.50
N ALA A 409 18.87 16.79 6.25
CA ALA A 409 20.32 16.69 6.33
C ALA A 409 21.02 17.58 5.29
N GLU A 410 20.52 17.66 4.05
CA GLU A 410 21.01 18.60 3.03
C GLU A 410 20.91 20.06 3.49
N ALA A 411 19.90 20.38 4.31
CA ALA A 411 19.71 21.70 4.92
C ALA A 411 20.50 21.87 6.25
N GLY A 412 21.31 20.89 6.66
CA GLY A 412 22.05 20.91 7.93
C GLY A 412 21.20 20.70 9.19
N LEU A 413 20.03 20.06 9.05
CA LEU A 413 19.07 19.80 10.12
C LEU A 413 18.96 18.30 10.41
N GLY A 414 18.65 17.95 11.67
CA GLY A 414 18.28 16.60 12.09
C GLY A 414 16.77 16.41 12.23
N ILE A 415 16.34 15.17 12.53
CA ILE A 415 14.94 14.83 12.82
C ILE A 415 14.86 14.13 14.18
N ASP A 416 13.81 14.40 14.95
CA ASP A 416 13.46 13.65 16.15
C ASP A 416 12.75 12.32 15.76
N GLU A 417 13.57 11.32 15.43
CA GLU A 417 13.08 10.00 15.03
C GLU A 417 12.36 9.27 16.17
N ALA A 418 12.78 9.48 17.41
CA ALA A 418 12.15 8.84 18.57
C ALA A 418 10.69 9.32 18.72
N ALA A 419 10.45 10.63 18.61
CA ALA A 419 9.09 11.16 18.63
C ALA A 419 8.26 10.72 17.40
N PHE A 420 8.87 10.61 16.21
CA PHE A 420 8.21 10.05 15.04
C PHE A 420 7.71 8.61 15.27
N HIS A 421 8.57 7.75 15.81
CA HIS A 421 8.20 6.35 16.08
C HIS A 421 7.13 6.22 17.16
N VAL A 422 7.08 7.12 18.13
CA VAL A 422 5.99 7.18 19.13
C VAL A 422 4.66 7.47 18.42
N GLU A 423 4.59 8.44 17.51
CA GLU A 423 3.35 8.75 16.78
C GLU A 423 2.93 7.61 15.84
N MET A 424 3.89 6.97 15.18
CA MET A 424 3.63 5.77 14.35
C MET A 424 3.07 4.63 15.20
N THR A 425 3.60 4.42 16.41
CA THR A 425 3.10 3.40 17.33
C THR A 425 1.69 3.73 17.82
N ARG A 426 1.44 4.98 18.17
CA ARG A 426 0.08 5.44 18.54
C ARG A 426 -0.95 5.26 17.43
N GLN A 427 -0.56 5.48 16.18
CA GLN A 427 -1.43 5.22 15.03
C GLN A 427 -1.74 3.73 14.90
N ARG A 428 -0.71 2.87 15.02
CA ARG A 428 -0.88 1.39 15.00
C ARG A 428 -1.74 0.89 16.14
N GLU A 429 -1.55 1.43 17.33
CA GLU A 429 -2.35 1.08 18.50
C GLU A 429 -3.82 1.51 18.36
N ARG A 430 -4.09 2.70 17.82
CA ARG A 430 -5.48 3.12 17.50
C ARG A 430 -6.13 2.17 16.49
N ALA A 431 -5.44 1.84 15.41
CA ALA A 431 -5.92 0.90 14.42
C ALA A 431 -6.10 -0.52 15.00
N ARG A 432 -5.24 -0.92 15.95
CA ARG A 432 -5.36 -2.18 16.69
C ARG A 432 -6.49 -2.15 17.71
N ALA A 433 -6.65 -1.04 18.44
CA ALA A 433 -7.74 -0.86 19.40
C ALA A 433 -9.11 -0.85 18.71
N GLU A 434 -9.24 -0.25 17.54
CA GLU A 434 -10.45 -0.32 16.73
C GLU A 434 -10.75 -1.73 16.22
N ARG A 435 -9.73 -2.56 16.01
CA ARG A 435 -9.89 -4.00 15.70
C ARG A 435 -10.27 -4.79 16.96
N LEU A 436 -9.60 -4.54 18.08
CA LEU A 436 -9.85 -5.21 19.37
C LEU A 436 -11.20 -4.83 19.98
N ALA A 437 -11.71 -3.62 19.77
CA ALA A 437 -13.04 -3.21 20.19
C ALA A 437 -14.17 -3.96 19.44
N LYS A 438 -13.85 -4.63 18.33
CA LYS A 438 -14.71 -5.56 17.60
C LYS A 438 -14.55 -7.02 18.02
N ASP A 439 -13.46 -7.35 18.73
CA ASP A 439 -13.18 -8.69 19.27
C ASP A 439 -13.42 -8.69 20.78
N ILE A 440 -14.70 -8.68 21.18
CA ILE A 440 -15.07 -8.91 22.58
C ILE A 440 -15.08 -10.42 22.82
N SER A 441 -13.93 -10.98 23.20
CA SER A 441 -13.91 -12.22 23.97
C SER A 441 -12.55 -12.35 24.69
N GLY A 442 -12.48 -11.72 25.84
CA GLY A 442 -11.36 -11.89 26.78
C GLY A 442 -11.58 -13.14 27.62
N TRP A 443 -11.15 -14.31 27.16
CA TRP A 443 -10.84 -15.43 28.04
C TRP A 443 -9.37 -15.78 27.87
N SER A 444 -8.70 -16.12 28.99
CA SER A 444 -7.29 -16.48 28.93
C SER A 444 -7.14 -17.83 28.24
N GLU A 445 -6.30 -17.94 27.23
CA GLU A 445 -5.93 -19.19 26.52
C GLU A 445 -5.39 -20.28 27.47
N ASP A 446 -5.17 -19.95 28.73
CA ASP A 446 -4.51 -20.80 29.74
C ASP A 446 -5.47 -21.71 30.52
N LEU A 447 -6.78 -21.46 30.48
CA LEU A 447 -7.76 -22.18 31.32
C LEU A 447 -7.80 -23.70 31.06
N PHE A 448 -7.56 -24.10 29.79
CA PHE A 448 -7.56 -25.50 29.37
C PHE A 448 -6.13 -26.02 29.09
N GLY A 449 -5.11 -25.22 29.43
CA GLY A 449 -3.71 -25.53 29.16
C GLY A 449 -3.19 -26.73 29.98
N GLU A 450 -3.76 -27.02 31.13
CA GLU A 450 -3.40 -28.15 32.01
C GLU A 450 -4.33 -29.36 31.88
N LEU A 451 -5.33 -29.31 30.97
CA LEU A 451 -6.26 -30.43 30.79
C LEU A 451 -5.50 -31.69 30.33
N ASN A 452 -5.59 -32.75 31.11
CA ASN A 452 -4.99 -34.04 30.83
C ASN A 452 -5.99 -34.95 30.11
N ALA A 453 -6.24 -34.66 28.85
CA ALA A 453 -7.13 -35.43 27.98
C ALA A 453 -6.59 -35.44 26.55
N GLU A 454 -7.05 -36.36 25.72
CA GLU A 454 -6.74 -36.36 24.29
C GLU A 454 -7.39 -35.15 23.62
N PRO A 455 -6.75 -34.57 22.60
CA PRO A 455 -7.30 -33.48 21.80
C PRO A 455 -8.68 -33.82 21.26
N THR A 456 -9.56 -32.81 21.12
CA THR A 456 -10.90 -33.00 20.55
C THR A 456 -10.83 -33.53 19.11
N ALA A 457 -11.49 -34.64 18.83
CA ALA A 457 -11.66 -35.12 17.46
C ALA A 457 -12.66 -34.25 16.71
N PHE A 458 -12.27 -33.72 15.55
CA PHE A 458 -13.14 -32.90 14.70
C PHE A 458 -13.70 -33.74 13.55
N ASP A 459 -15.00 -34.02 13.61
CA ASP A 459 -15.72 -34.85 12.63
C ASP A 459 -16.65 -34.03 11.72
N GLY A 460 -16.63 -32.68 11.87
CA GLY A 460 -17.55 -31.74 11.23
C GLY A 460 -17.34 -31.51 9.73
N TYR A 461 -16.40 -32.21 9.09
CA TYR A 461 -16.37 -32.27 7.63
C TYR A 461 -17.43 -33.23 7.05
N ASP A 462 -17.76 -34.30 7.81
CA ASP A 462 -18.60 -35.39 7.33
C ASP A 462 -19.97 -35.40 8.02
N VAL A 463 -20.03 -34.97 9.29
CA VAL A 463 -21.27 -35.00 10.09
C VAL A 463 -21.60 -33.63 10.67
N LEU A 464 -22.90 -33.35 10.79
CA LEU A 464 -23.42 -32.10 11.37
C LEU A 464 -24.08 -32.34 12.73
N LYS A 465 -24.23 -33.62 13.12
CA LYS A 465 -24.83 -34.00 14.40
C LYS A 465 -24.20 -35.29 14.89
N GLU A 466 -23.73 -35.29 16.14
CA GLU A 466 -23.15 -36.47 16.74
C GLU A 466 -23.32 -36.46 18.27
N THR A 467 -22.98 -37.59 18.88
CA THR A 467 -22.97 -37.72 20.33
C THR A 467 -21.54 -37.58 20.86
N ALA A 468 -21.36 -36.70 21.82
CA ALA A 468 -20.04 -36.37 22.37
C ALA A 468 -20.07 -36.39 23.91
N LYS A 469 -18.91 -36.57 24.54
CA LYS A 469 -18.74 -36.55 25.99
C LYS A 469 -18.13 -35.23 26.40
N VAL A 470 -18.65 -34.62 27.47
CA VAL A 470 -18.09 -33.42 28.09
C VAL A 470 -16.80 -33.76 28.82
N LEU A 471 -15.67 -33.18 28.37
CA LEU A 471 -14.35 -33.35 28.98
C LEU A 471 -14.06 -32.30 30.04
N ALA A 472 -14.47 -31.06 29.82
CA ALA A 472 -14.25 -29.96 30.75
C ALA A 472 -15.34 -28.90 30.59
N LEU A 473 -15.59 -28.20 31.68
CA LEU A 473 -16.54 -27.08 31.77
C LEU A 473 -15.91 -25.90 32.47
N SER A 474 -16.34 -24.69 32.12
CA SER A 474 -15.99 -23.46 32.82
C SER A 474 -17.13 -22.46 32.71
N ASP A 475 -17.26 -21.62 33.72
CA ASP A 475 -18.18 -20.46 33.71
C ASP A 475 -17.52 -19.19 33.16
N GLY A 476 -16.32 -19.34 32.62
CA GLY A 476 -15.52 -18.24 32.06
C GLY A 476 -14.41 -17.75 33.01
N GLU A 477 -14.46 -18.09 34.29
CA GLU A 477 -13.47 -17.72 35.31
C GLU A 477 -12.61 -18.90 35.74
N GLU A 478 -13.24 -20.04 36.08
CA GLU A 478 -12.53 -21.25 36.55
C GLU A 478 -13.14 -22.53 35.95
N LEU A 479 -12.40 -23.65 36.10
CA LEU A 479 -12.92 -24.96 35.71
C LEU A 479 -13.92 -25.47 36.76
N ASN A 480 -15.07 -25.98 36.28
CA ASN A 480 -16.16 -26.43 37.12
C ASN A 480 -16.50 -27.91 36.81
N ASP A 481 -16.93 -28.65 37.80
CA ASP A 481 -17.46 -30.00 37.61
C ASP A 481 -18.87 -30.01 37.05
N ALA A 482 -19.65 -28.93 37.32
CA ALA A 482 -20.99 -28.73 36.84
C ALA A 482 -21.35 -27.23 36.72
N VAL A 483 -22.11 -26.90 35.73
CA VAL A 483 -22.69 -25.54 35.55
C VAL A 483 -24.21 -25.68 35.42
N SER A 484 -24.98 -24.88 36.18
CA SER A 484 -26.43 -24.91 36.19
C SER A 484 -27.06 -23.54 36.07
N THR A 485 -28.28 -23.53 35.60
CA THR A 485 -29.19 -22.37 35.69
C THR A 485 -30.58 -22.82 36.10
N ASP A 486 -31.22 -22.04 36.97
CA ASP A 486 -32.55 -22.37 37.51
C ASP A 486 -33.69 -21.59 36.84
N TYR A 487 -33.46 -20.33 36.41
CA TYR A 487 -34.51 -19.47 35.87
C TYR A 487 -34.05 -18.41 34.88
N GLU A 488 -32.75 -18.18 34.72
CA GLU A 488 -32.20 -17.19 33.79
C GLU A 488 -31.13 -17.85 32.91
N GLU A 489 -31.06 -17.46 31.64
CA GLU A 489 -30.03 -17.92 30.73
C GLU A 489 -28.64 -17.55 31.28
N ARG A 490 -27.69 -18.49 31.29
CA ARG A 490 -26.32 -18.25 31.72
C ARG A 490 -25.41 -18.18 30.51
N GLU A 491 -24.88 -17.01 30.25
CA GLU A 491 -23.93 -16.76 29.14
C GLU A 491 -22.50 -17.18 29.48
N ASN A 492 -21.67 -17.30 28.47
CA ASN A 492 -20.23 -17.56 28.55
C ASN A 492 -19.83 -18.89 29.22
N VAL A 493 -20.72 -19.90 29.17
CA VAL A 493 -20.36 -21.26 29.59
C VAL A 493 -19.44 -21.89 28.55
N LEU A 494 -18.22 -22.27 28.94
CA LEU A 494 -17.22 -22.90 28.09
C LEU A 494 -17.31 -24.42 28.24
N VAL A 495 -17.43 -25.14 27.11
CA VAL A 495 -17.57 -26.58 27.06
C VAL A 495 -16.49 -27.16 26.15
N VAL A 496 -15.72 -28.14 26.64
CA VAL A 496 -14.80 -28.94 25.85
C VAL A 496 -15.34 -30.34 25.69
N LEU A 497 -15.37 -30.84 24.46
CA LEU A 497 -15.90 -32.16 24.12
C LEU A 497 -14.77 -33.09 23.66
N ASP A 498 -14.97 -34.41 23.79
CA ASP A 498 -14.05 -35.43 23.25
C ASP A 498 -14.05 -35.46 21.71
N ARG A 499 -15.19 -35.15 21.08
CA ARG A 499 -15.37 -34.97 19.63
C ARG A 499 -16.40 -33.88 19.35
N THR A 500 -16.32 -33.29 18.15
CA THR A 500 -17.23 -32.22 17.80
C THR A 500 -17.47 -32.13 16.30
N PRO A 501 -18.75 -31.86 15.88
CA PRO A 501 -19.06 -31.50 14.51
C PRO A 501 -18.89 -29.99 14.23
N PHE A 502 -18.62 -29.18 15.27
CA PHE A 502 -18.53 -27.73 15.17
C PHE A 502 -17.17 -27.28 14.64
N TYR A 503 -17.18 -26.57 13.53
CA TYR A 503 -15.99 -25.92 13.00
C TYR A 503 -15.55 -24.75 13.91
N ALA A 504 -14.32 -24.73 14.33
CA ALA A 504 -13.73 -23.61 15.07
C ALA A 504 -13.32 -22.49 14.10
N GLU A 505 -13.36 -21.25 14.55
CA GLU A 505 -12.92 -20.08 13.76
C GLU A 505 -11.44 -20.22 13.37
N MET A 506 -11.19 -20.39 12.08
CA MET A 506 -9.84 -20.53 11.50
C MET A 506 -9.86 -20.18 10.01
N GLY A 507 -8.70 -19.71 9.47
CA GLY A 507 -8.50 -19.52 8.03
C GLY A 507 -9.47 -18.53 7.39
N GLY A 508 -10.01 -17.60 8.17
CA GLY A 508 -11.00 -16.62 7.71
C GLY A 508 -12.44 -17.09 7.74
N GLN A 509 -12.70 -18.40 7.97
CA GLN A 509 -14.07 -18.90 8.16
C GLN A 509 -14.49 -18.75 9.62
N VAL A 510 -15.69 -18.19 9.85
CA VAL A 510 -16.27 -18.07 11.19
C VAL A 510 -16.63 -19.42 11.78
N ALA A 511 -16.72 -19.48 13.12
CA ALA A 511 -17.16 -20.65 13.84
C ALA A 511 -18.63 -21.01 13.56
N ASP A 512 -18.97 -22.26 13.75
CA ASP A 512 -20.37 -22.71 13.70
C ASP A 512 -21.16 -22.31 14.93
N HIS A 513 -22.45 -22.25 14.73
CA HIS A 513 -23.47 -22.16 15.78
C HIS A 513 -24.30 -23.43 15.81
N GLY A 514 -25.03 -23.62 16.91
CA GLY A 514 -25.94 -24.77 17.06
C GLY A 514 -26.28 -25.03 18.50
N TYR A 515 -26.49 -26.31 18.85
CA TYR A 515 -26.90 -26.70 20.19
C TYR A 515 -26.16 -27.91 20.72
N LEU A 516 -25.91 -27.93 22.03
CA LEU A 516 -25.53 -29.09 22.80
C LEU A 516 -26.72 -29.45 23.69
N THR A 517 -27.28 -30.66 23.53
CA THR A 517 -28.45 -31.12 24.30
C THR A 517 -28.17 -32.42 25.01
N SER A 518 -28.57 -32.50 26.28
CA SER A 518 -28.55 -33.72 27.07
C SER A 518 -29.92 -33.97 27.66
N GLY A 519 -30.07 -35.02 28.44
CA GLY A 519 -31.29 -35.25 29.20
C GLY A 519 -31.55 -34.26 30.34
N THR A 520 -30.51 -33.45 30.69
CA THR A 520 -30.46 -32.56 31.87
C THR A 520 -30.12 -31.11 31.53
N ALA A 521 -29.73 -30.77 30.30
CA ALA A 521 -29.32 -29.44 29.92
C ALA A 521 -29.52 -29.17 28.43
N ASN A 522 -29.72 -27.91 28.11
CA ASN A 522 -29.81 -27.41 26.75
C ASN A 522 -28.95 -26.14 26.62
N LEU A 523 -27.93 -26.20 25.77
CA LEU A 523 -27.00 -25.12 25.56
C LEU A 523 -27.01 -24.68 24.10
N LYS A 524 -27.00 -23.38 23.88
CA LYS A 524 -26.78 -22.77 22.55
C LYS A 524 -25.32 -22.48 22.37
N VAL A 525 -24.70 -23.00 21.31
CA VAL A 525 -23.32 -22.72 20.93
C VAL A 525 -23.27 -21.45 20.11
N ASN A 526 -22.55 -20.43 20.61
CA ASN A 526 -22.43 -19.12 19.99
C ASN A 526 -21.08 -18.93 19.28
N GLN A 527 -20.01 -19.61 19.75
CA GLN A 527 -18.68 -19.54 19.18
C GLN A 527 -17.91 -20.82 19.46
N VAL A 528 -16.95 -21.14 18.61
CA VAL A 528 -16.03 -22.26 18.83
C VAL A 528 -14.62 -21.81 18.46
N LYS A 529 -13.66 -22.04 19.37
CA LYS A 529 -12.24 -21.76 19.18
C LYS A 529 -11.41 -23.01 19.40
N LYS A 530 -10.27 -23.11 18.71
CA LYS A 530 -9.32 -24.21 18.87
C LYS A 530 -8.11 -23.74 19.65
N THR A 531 -7.76 -24.45 20.71
CA THR A 531 -6.54 -24.16 21.48
C THR A 531 -5.29 -24.72 20.78
N PRO A 532 -4.08 -24.23 21.11
CA PRO A 532 -2.82 -24.79 20.58
C PRO A 532 -2.63 -26.30 20.87
N LYS A 533 -3.20 -26.81 21.96
CA LYS A 533 -3.21 -28.23 22.31
C LYS A 533 -4.25 -29.08 21.56
N GLY A 534 -5.07 -28.43 20.71
CA GLY A 534 -6.04 -29.11 19.85
C GLY A 534 -7.42 -29.31 20.47
N PHE A 535 -7.73 -28.71 21.62
CA PHE A 535 -9.08 -28.72 22.18
C PHE A 535 -9.98 -27.72 21.46
N TYR A 536 -11.23 -28.11 21.19
CA TYR A 536 -12.28 -27.24 20.68
C TYR A 536 -13.11 -26.74 21.84
N VAL A 537 -13.03 -25.45 22.12
CA VAL A 537 -13.75 -24.79 23.22
C VAL A 537 -15.01 -24.16 22.65
N HIS A 538 -16.16 -24.68 23.08
CA HIS A 538 -17.48 -24.17 22.68
C HIS A 538 -17.92 -23.14 23.70
N THR A 539 -18.06 -21.87 23.26
CA THR A 539 -18.66 -20.80 24.09
C THR A 539 -20.17 -20.88 23.93
N CYS A 540 -20.85 -21.18 25.01
CA CYS A 540 -22.28 -21.49 25.03
C CYS A 540 -23.08 -20.54 25.93
N THR A 541 -24.37 -20.40 25.62
CA THR A 541 -25.39 -19.94 26.57
C THR A 541 -26.15 -21.15 27.07
N LEU A 542 -26.10 -21.42 28.38
CA LEU A 542 -26.93 -22.44 29.01
C LEU A 542 -28.34 -21.90 29.14
N LEU A 543 -29.25 -22.47 28.36
CA LEU A 543 -30.66 -22.03 28.28
C LEU A 543 -31.49 -22.57 29.46
N ASP A 544 -31.26 -23.82 29.79
CA ASP A 544 -31.92 -24.48 30.90
C ASP A 544 -31.14 -25.68 31.43
N GLY A 545 -31.33 -26.05 32.67
CA GLY A 545 -30.87 -27.26 33.30
C GLY A 545 -29.48 -27.23 33.90
N THR A 546 -28.84 -28.38 33.98
CA THR A 546 -27.49 -28.57 34.54
C THR A 546 -26.65 -29.46 33.63
N ILE A 547 -25.46 -28.98 33.26
CA ILE A 547 -24.47 -29.73 32.52
C ILE A 547 -23.31 -30.10 33.47
N ARG A 548 -22.77 -31.32 33.35
CA ARG A 548 -21.66 -31.85 34.18
C ARG A 548 -20.53 -32.39 33.32
N VAL A 549 -19.32 -32.37 33.87
CA VAL A 549 -18.19 -33.10 33.28
C VAL A 549 -18.53 -34.59 33.27
N GLY A 550 -18.32 -35.22 32.13
CA GLY A 550 -18.65 -36.61 31.85
C GLY A 550 -20.06 -36.84 31.27
N ASP A 551 -20.89 -35.82 31.20
CA ASP A 551 -22.21 -35.93 30.54
C ASP A 551 -22.06 -36.27 29.07
N THR A 552 -23.04 -37.01 28.57
CA THR A 552 -23.17 -37.23 27.11
C THR A 552 -24.15 -36.26 26.53
N VAL A 553 -23.71 -35.50 25.54
CA VAL A 553 -24.50 -34.49 24.85
C VAL A 553 -24.64 -34.86 23.37
N THR A 554 -25.76 -34.47 22.79
CA THR A 554 -25.93 -34.42 21.35
C THR A 554 -25.48 -33.05 20.86
N ALA A 555 -24.39 -33.00 20.11
CA ALA A 555 -23.84 -31.82 19.47
C ALA A 555 -24.43 -31.69 18.06
N ALA A 556 -25.20 -30.61 17.81
CA ALA A 556 -25.88 -30.41 16.53
C ALA A 556 -25.61 -29.00 16.00
N VAL A 557 -24.97 -28.93 14.82
CA VAL A 557 -24.66 -27.69 14.10
C VAL A 557 -25.91 -27.14 13.42
N ASP A 558 -26.03 -25.82 13.33
CA ASP A 558 -27.02 -25.16 12.48
C ASP A 558 -26.70 -25.44 11.01
N GLU A 559 -27.47 -26.34 10.42
CA GLU A 559 -27.27 -26.81 9.05
C GLU A 559 -27.41 -25.71 8.01
N GLN A 560 -28.39 -24.79 8.19
CA GLN A 560 -28.63 -23.72 7.22
C GLN A 560 -27.50 -22.70 7.23
N ARG A 561 -27.03 -22.33 8.43
CA ARG A 561 -25.91 -21.43 8.59
C ARG A 561 -24.61 -22.04 8.04
N ARG A 562 -24.28 -23.31 8.38
CA ARG A 562 -23.12 -24.03 7.85
C ARG A 562 -23.16 -24.11 6.32
N ALA A 563 -24.30 -24.44 5.74
CA ALA A 563 -24.46 -24.54 4.28
C ALA A 563 -24.22 -23.16 3.62
N SER A 564 -24.64 -22.06 4.24
CA SER A 564 -24.38 -20.70 3.73
C SER A 564 -22.88 -20.36 3.80
N ILE A 565 -22.22 -20.68 4.91
CA ILE A 565 -20.77 -20.52 5.06
C ILE A 565 -20.00 -21.35 4.02
N CYS A 566 -20.38 -22.61 3.81
CA CYS A 566 -19.74 -23.46 2.78
C CYS A 566 -19.88 -22.88 1.37
N ARG A 567 -21.05 -22.29 1.04
CA ARG A 567 -21.25 -21.59 -0.25
C ARG A 567 -20.33 -20.41 -0.39
N ASN A 568 -20.27 -19.53 0.60
CA ASN A 568 -19.43 -18.35 0.60
C ASN A 568 -17.94 -18.70 0.53
N HIS A 569 -17.53 -19.72 1.30
CA HIS A 569 -16.13 -20.15 1.31
C HIS A 569 -15.71 -20.76 -0.03
N THR A 570 -16.51 -21.64 -0.62
CA THR A 570 -16.20 -22.22 -1.93
C THR A 570 -16.20 -21.13 -3.02
N ALA A 571 -17.15 -20.19 -2.97
CA ALA A 571 -17.18 -19.05 -3.89
C ALA A 571 -15.93 -18.18 -3.79
N THR A 572 -15.32 -18.07 -2.60
CA THR A 572 -14.05 -17.33 -2.41
C THR A 572 -12.92 -17.95 -3.23
N HIS A 573 -12.79 -19.27 -3.22
CA HIS A 573 -11.80 -19.97 -4.05
C HIS A 573 -12.03 -19.74 -5.54
N LEU A 574 -13.28 -19.82 -5.99
CA LEU A 574 -13.60 -19.54 -7.40
C LEU A 574 -13.30 -18.08 -7.75
N MET A 575 -13.63 -17.14 -6.85
CA MET A 575 -13.36 -15.71 -7.03
C MET A 575 -11.86 -15.41 -7.08
N GLN A 576 -11.06 -16.01 -6.19
CA GLN A 576 -9.60 -15.85 -6.21
C GLN A 576 -9.01 -16.28 -7.56
N LYS A 577 -9.43 -17.43 -8.05
CA LYS A 577 -8.97 -17.92 -9.37
C LYS A 577 -9.43 -17.00 -10.50
N ALA A 578 -10.68 -16.56 -10.50
CA ALA A 578 -11.20 -15.62 -11.50
C ALA A 578 -10.45 -14.28 -11.49
N LEU A 579 -10.15 -13.73 -10.29
CA LEU A 579 -9.37 -12.52 -10.14
C LEU A 579 -7.97 -12.66 -10.74
N ARG A 580 -7.29 -13.77 -10.50
CA ARG A 580 -5.98 -14.04 -11.11
C ARG A 580 -6.03 -14.13 -12.63
N GLU A 581 -7.07 -14.73 -13.18
CA GLU A 581 -7.25 -14.84 -14.64
C GLU A 581 -7.59 -13.50 -15.30
N VAL A 582 -8.30 -12.60 -14.59
CA VAL A 582 -8.73 -11.29 -15.15
C VAL A 582 -7.68 -10.21 -14.91
N LEU A 583 -7.12 -10.15 -13.70
CA LEU A 583 -6.22 -9.08 -13.28
C LEU A 583 -4.73 -9.45 -13.39
N GLY A 584 -4.41 -10.74 -13.38
CA GLY A 584 -3.04 -11.27 -13.50
C GLY A 584 -2.55 -12.05 -12.28
N GLU A 585 -1.43 -12.75 -12.45
CA GLU A 585 -0.85 -13.68 -11.48
C GLU A 585 -0.35 -13.01 -10.18
N HIS A 586 -0.20 -11.68 -10.17
CA HIS A 586 0.15 -10.89 -8.99
C HIS A 586 -0.95 -10.81 -7.93
N VAL A 587 -2.15 -11.28 -8.25
CA VAL A 587 -3.25 -11.34 -7.29
C VAL A 587 -2.97 -12.47 -6.30
N HIS A 588 -2.66 -12.08 -5.06
CA HIS A 588 -2.47 -12.99 -3.92
C HIS A 588 -3.40 -12.58 -2.78
N GLN A 589 -3.87 -13.58 -2.05
CA GLN A 589 -4.68 -13.32 -0.86
C GLN A 589 -3.86 -12.56 0.19
N ALA A 590 -4.41 -11.46 0.69
CA ALA A 590 -3.90 -10.68 1.82
C ALA A 590 -4.75 -10.89 3.08
N GLY A 591 -5.99 -11.36 2.91
CA GLY A 591 -6.91 -11.70 3.98
C GLY A 591 -8.20 -12.26 3.43
N SER A 592 -8.93 -13.00 4.25
CA SER A 592 -10.25 -13.51 3.90
C SER A 592 -11.16 -13.58 5.11
N TYR A 593 -12.48 -13.55 4.87
CA TYR A 593 -13.49 -13.71 5.89
C TYR A 593 -14.77 -14.26 5.25
N GLN A 594 -15.33 -15.32 5.82
CA GLN A 594 -16.55 -15.96 5.33
C GLN A 594 -17.50 -16.22 6.50
N ASP A 595 -18.69 -15.65 6.41
CA ASP A 595 -19.82 -15.95 7.30
C ASP A 595 -21.02 -16.46 6.49
N ASP A 596 -22.18 -16.54 7.12
CA ASP A 596 -23.41 -17.00 6.50
C ASP A 596 -24.06 -15.98 5.55
N LYS A 597 -23.61 -14.73 5.55
CA LYS A 597 -24.17 -13.62 4.77
C LYS A 597 -23.27 -13.20 3.62
N ILE A 598 -21.99 -13.04 3.90
CA ILE A 598 -21.01 -12.51 2.93
C ILE A 598 -19.72 -13.32 2.92
N THR A 599 -19.03 -13.20 1.82
CA THR A 599 -17.58 -13.45 1.76
C THR A 599 -16.83 -12.15 1.51
N ARG A 600 -15.72 -11.98 2.19
CA ARG A 600 -14.81 -10.84 2.04
C ARG A 600 -13.43 -11.38 1.69
N PHE A 601 -12.86 -10.82 0.63
CA PHE A 601 -11.55 -11.22 0.12
C PHE A 601 -10.67 -10.00 -0.09
N ASP A 602 -9.55 -9.94 0.64
CA ASP A 602 -8.54 -8.92 0.51
C ASP A 602 -7.39 -9.47 -0.32
N PHE A 603 -6.98 -8.76 -1.35
CA PHE A 603 -5.97 -9.24 -2.30
C PHE A 603 -5.04 -8.13 -2.77
N THR A 604 -3.85 -8.53 -3.21
CA THR A 604 -2.86 -7.61 -3.75
C THR A 604 -3.27 -7.14 -5.14
N HIS A 605 -3.48 -5.83 -5.28
CA HIS A 605 -3.69 -5.19 -6.57
C HIS A 605 -3.46 -3.69 -6.46
N PHE A 606 -2.89 -3.09 -7.50
CA PHE A 606 -2.36 -1.73 -7.45
C PHE A 606 -3.39 -0.64 -7.75
N ASN A 607 -4.46 -0.94 -8.51
CA ASN A 607 -5.52 0.01 -8.88
C ASN A 607 -6.89 -0.42 -8.35
N ALA A 608 -7.89 0.46 -8.45
CA ALA A 608 -9.28 0.05 -8.35
C ALA A 608 -9.61 -0.92 -9.49
N VAL A 609 -10.34 -1.99 -9.17
CA VAL A 609 -10.85 -2.92 -10.19
C VAL A 609 -11.96 -2.21 -10.95
N THR A 610 -11.88 -2.21 -12.27
CA THR A 610 -12.88 -1.52 -13.11
C THR A 610 -14.24 -2.23 -13.06
N PRO A 611 -15.35 -1.51 -13.31
CA PRO A 611 -16.66 -2.16 -13.41
C PRO A 611 -16.71 -3.32 -14.41
N GLU A 612 -15.99 -3.20 -15.52
CA GLU A 612 -15.91 -4.21 -16.57
C GLU A 612 -15.16 -5.46 -16.08
N GLU A 613 -14.04 -5.27 -15.37
CA GLU A 613 -13.27 -6.35 -14.74
C GLU A 613 -14.10 -7.07 -13.68
N LEU A 614 -14.83 -6.32 -12.82
CA LEU A 614 -15.72 -6.91 -11.81
C LEU A 614 -16.82 -7.75 -12.44
N VAL A 615 -17.44 -7.27 -13.52
CA VAL A 615 -18.45 -8.03 -14.27
C VAL A 615 -17.85 -9.29 -14.87
N GLU A 616 -16.63 -9.25 -15.41
CA GLU A 616 -15.97 -10.42 -15.98
C GLU A 616 -15.60 -11.45 -14.88
N VAL A 617 -15.12 -11.00 -13.74
CA VAL A 617 -14.85 -11.87 -12.56
C VAL A 617 -16.14 -12.56 -12.10
N GLU A 618 -17.21 -11.79 -11.89
CA GLU A 618 -18.51 -12.31 -11.47
C GLU A 618 -19.06 -13.33 -12.48
N LYS A 619 -18.94 -13.04 -13.75
CA LYS A 619 -19.36 -13.94 -14.85
C LYS A 619 -18.60 -15.26 -14.81
N ARG A 620 -17.25 -15.22 -14.71
CA ARG A 620 -16.42 -16.44 -14.63
C ARG A 620 -16.76 -17.29 -13.42
N VAL A 621 -16.95 -16.69 -12.26
CA VAL A 621 -17.37 -17.42 -11.06
C VAL A 621 -18.72 -18.11 -11.29
N ASN A 622 -19.73 -17.40 -11.80
CA ASN A 622 -21.04 -17.98 -12.06
C ASN A 622 -21.00 -19.07 -13.17
N GLU A 623 -20.17 -18.93 -14.20
CA GLU A 623 -19.95 -19.98 -15.19
C GLU A 623 -19.46 -21.29 -14.56
N LYS A 624 -18.54 -21.22 -13.58
CA LYS A 624 -18.04 -22.40 -12.85
C LYS A 624 -19.08 -22.95 -11.86
N ILE A 625 -19.93 -22.11 -11.30
CA ILE A 625 -21.07 -22.52 -10.50
C ILE A 625 -22.06 -23.32 -11.37
N PHE A 626 -22.45 -22.78 -12.51
CA PHE A 626 -23.41 -23.42 -13.42
C PHE A 626 -22.84 -24.67 -14.12
N ALA A 627 -21.51 -24.74 -14.24
CA ALA A 627 -20.83 -25.93 -14.74
C ALA A 627 -20.93 -27.14 -13.78
N ALA A 628 -21.42 -26.91 -12.56
CA ALA A 628 -21.64 -27.96 -11.55
C ALA A 628 -20.38 -28.83 -11.30
N LEU A 629 -19.23 -28.19 -11.14
CA LEU A 629 -17.95 -28.86 -10.95
C LEU A 629 -17.94 -29.65 -9.63
N PRO A 630 -17.40 -30.86 -9.59
CA PRO A 630 -17.20 -31.58 -8.33
C PRO A 630 -16.17 -30.88 -7.48
N VAL A 631 -16.42 -30.74 -6.17
CA VAL A 631 -15.46 -30.24 -5.21
C VAL A 631 -14.90 -31.43 -4.43
N THR A 632 -13.66 -31.79 -4.70
CA THR A 632 -12.97 -32.91 -4.05
C THR A 632 -11.99 -32.42 -3.02
N ILE A 633 -11.85 -33.17 -1.94
CA ILE A 633 -10.98 -32.81 -0.82
C ILE A 633 -10.06 -33.99 -0.54
N GLN A 634 -8.74 -33.70 -0.48
CA GLN A 634 -7.73 -34.73 -0.25
C GLN A 634 -6.69 -34.24 0.75
N ASN A 635 -6.21 -35.13 1.60
CA ASN A 635 -5.05 -34.89 2.45
C ASN A 635 -3.83 -35.49 1.75
N LEU A 636 -2.89 -34.63 1.33
CA LEU A 636 -1.73 -35.04 0.52
C LEU A 636 -0.43 -34.55 1.18
N PRO A 637 0.68 -35.26 0.94
CA PRO A 637 2.00 -34.69 1.23
C PRO A 637 2.17 -33.36 0.49
N ILE A 638 2.76 -32.37 1.16
CA ILE A 638 2.86 -31.00 0.63
C ILE A 638 3.53 -30.93 -0.74
N GLU A 639 4.52 -31.82 -1.00
CA GLU A 639 5.21 -31.86 -2.29
C GLU A 639 4.35 -32.42 -3.44
N GLU A 640 3.43 -33.32 -3.15
CA GLU A 640 2.45 -33.79 -4.12
C GLU A 640 1.41 -32.74 -4.41
N ALA A 641 0.92 -32.06 -3.38
CA ALA A 641 -0.04 -31.00 -3.50
C ALA A 641 0.51 -29.80 -4.33
N LYS A 642 1.78 -29.45 -4.18
CA LYS A 642 2.46 -28.43 -5.00
C LYS A 642 2.56 -28.84 -6.48
N LYS A 643 2.80 -30.15 -6.77
CA LYS A 643 2.85 -30.66 -8.15
C LYS A 643 1.50 -30.56 -8.86
N MET A 644 0.40 -30.55 -8.12
CA MET A 644 -0.95 -30.34 -8.67
C MET A 644 -1.22 -28.85 -9.00
N GLY A 645 -0.27 -27.94 -8.73
CA GLY A 645 -0.45 -26.51 -8.90
C GLY A 645 -1.33 -25.88 -7.82
N ALA A 646 -1.49 -26.54 -6.67
CA ALA A 646 -2.31 -26.04 -5.59
C ALA A 646 -1.74 -24.74 -5.00
N MET A 647 -2.58 -23.72 -4.91
CA MET A 647 -2.23 -22.43 -4.35
C MET A 647 -2.11 -22.54 -2.83
N ALA A 648 -0.97 -22.07 -2.31
CA ALA A 648 -0.71 -21.94 -0.88
C ALA A 648 -0.74 -20.47 -0.47
N LEU A 649 -1.21 -20.17 0.73
CA LEU A 649 -1.15 -18.82 1.28
C LEU A 649 0.30 -18.42 1.56
N PHE A 650 0.67 -17.20 1.18
CA PHE A 650 2.00 -16.67 1.45
C PHE A 650 2.21 -16.46 2.97
N GLY A 651 3.26 -17.07 3.52
CA GLY A 651 3.68 -16.85 4.91
C GLY A 651 3.09 -17.82 5.95
N GLU A 652 2.21 -18.75 5.56
CA GLU A 652 1.73 -19.78 6.48
C GLU A 652 2.68 -20.98 6.54
N LYS A 653 2.88 -21.50 7.76
CA LYS A 653 3.63 -22.73 7.97
C LYS A 653 2.71 -23.92 7.85
N TYR A 654 2.85 -24.67 6.78
CA TYR A 654 2.09 -25.90 6.57
C TYR A 654 2.80 -27.11 7.17
N GLY A 655 2.03 -28.09 7.66
CA GLY A 655 2.55 -29.39 8.09
C GLY A 655 3.05 -30.24 6.90
N LYS A 656 3.60 -31.41 7.21
CA LYS A 656 4.05 -32.36 6.17
C LYS A 656 2.89 -32.86 5.27
N VAL A 657 1.68 -32.87 5.79
CA VAL A 657 0.45 -33.23 5.09
C VAL A 657 -0.46 -32.00 5.08
N VAL A 658 -1.02 -31.68 3.92
CA VAL A 658 -1.92 -30.53 3.71
C VAL A 658 -3.24 -30.99 3.15
N ARG A 659 -4.32 -30.29 3.53
CA ARG A 659 -5.66 -30.50 2.97
C ARG A 659 -5.81 -29.66 1.72
N VAL A 660 -6.05 -30.32 0.59
CA VAL A 660 -6.23 -29.72 -0.73
C VAL A 660 -7.70 -29.76 -1.09
N VAL A 661 -8.25 -28.60 -1.46
CA VAL A 661 -9.60 -28.44 -2.00
C VAL A 661 -9.48 -28.18 -3.50
N ASP A 662 -10.06 -29.07 -4.30
CA ASP A 662 -10.05 -29.00 -5.75
C ASP A 662 -11.46 -28.86 -6.29
N ALA A 663 -11.76 -27.74 -6.94
CA ALA A 663 -13.01 -27.47 -7.63
C ALA A 663 -12.86 -27.76 -9.12
N GLY A 664 -12.93 -29.05 -9.46
CA GLY A 664 -12.93 -29.54 -10.85
C GLY A 664 -11.65 -29.25 -11.64
N GLY A 665 -10.50 -29.19 -10.98
CA GLY A 665 -9.20 -28.86 -11.57
C GLY A 665 -9.01 -27.40 -11.96
N TRP A 666 -10.06 -26.55 -11.78
CA TRP A 666 -9.97 -25.13 -12.13
C TRP A 666 -9.43 -24.27 -10.99
N SER A 667 -9.91 -24.49 -9.75
CA SER A 667 -9.34 -23.89 -8.56
C SER A 667 -8.87 -25.01 -7.63
N VAL A 668 -7.58 -25.00 -7.30
CA VAL A 668 -6.94 -25.98 -6.41
C VAL A 668 -6.17 -25.21 -5.34
N GLU A 669 -6.55 -25.39 -4.07
CA GLU A 669 -6.02 -24.55 -2.97
C GLU A 669 -5.79 -25.37 -1.70
N PHE A 670 -4.81 -24.95 -0.89
CA PHE A 670 -4.65 -25.46 0.46
C PHE A 670 -5.69 -24.80 1.36
N CYS A 671 -6.62 -25.56 1.89
CA CYS A 671 -7.69 -25.01 2.71
C CYS A 671 -8.20 -25.97 3.77
N GLY A 672 -8.25 -25.51 5.03
CA GLY A 672 -8.82 -26.25 6.17
C GLY A 672 -10.31 -26.02 6.39
N GLY A 673 -10.96 -25.16 5.60
CA GLY A 673 -12.37 -24.77 5.79
C GLY A 673 -13.39 -25.81 5.31
N THR A 674 -14.67 -25.50 5.49
CA THR A 674 -15.78 -26.33 5.03
C THR A 674 -16.27 -25.85 3.67
N HIS A 675 -16.58 -26.80 2.76
CA HIS A 675 -16.92 -26.51 1.37
C HIS A 675 -18.15 -27.28 0.91
N VAL A 676 -18.79 -26.79 -0.14
CA VAL A 676 -19.82 -27.56 -0.86
C VAL A 676 -19.21 -28.76 -1.60
N LYS A 677 -20.00 -29.78 -1.85
CA LYS A 677 -19.55 -30.97 -2.58
C LYS A 677 -19.59 -30.80 -4.11
N ASN A 678 -20.33 -29.78 -4.57
CA ASN A 678 -20.48 -29.42 -5.97
C ASN A 678 -20.70 -27.93 -6.08
N THR A 679 -20.08 -27.28 -7.07
CA THR A 679 -20.18 -25.82 -7.21
C THR A 679 -21.61 -25.33 -7.48
N ALA A 680 -22.51 -26.15 -8.07
CA ALA A 680 -23.92 -25.81 -8.25
C ALA A 680 -24.64 -25.53 -6.92
N GLN A 681 -24.17 -26.08 -5.79
CA GLN A 681 -24.76 -25.86 -4.46
C GLN A 681 -24.52 -24.42 -3.97
N ILE A 682 -23.61 -23.68 -4.57
CA ILE A 682 -23.38 -22.26 -4.29
C ILE A 682 -24.61 -21.43 -4.68
N GLY A 683 -25.31 -21.84 -5.74
CA GLY A 683 -26.44 -21.10 -6.31
C GLY A 683 -25.95 -20.00 -7.26
N CYS A 684 -26.19 -18.75 -6.90
CA CYS A 684 -25.63 -17.60 -7.62
C CYS A 684 -24.58 -16.90 -6.78
N PHE A 685 -23.65 -16.22 -7.44
CA PHE A 685 -22.63 -15.36 -6.83
C PHE A 685 -22.81 -13.91 -7.29
N LYS A 686 -22.73 -12.96 -6.36
CA LYS A 686 -22.82 -11.53 -6.68
C LYS A 686 -21.80 -10.74 -5.89
N ILE A 687 -21.02 -9.89 -6.57
CA ILE A 687 -20.14 -8.90 -5.96
C ILE A 687 -20.99 -7.75 -5.44
N LEU A 688 -20.81 -7.38 -4.17
CA LEU A 688 -21.53 -6.30 -3.50
C LEU A 688 -20.76 -4.99 -3.55
N SER A 689 -19.46 -5.05 -3.29
CA SER A 689 -18.58 -3.88 -3.25
C SER A 689 -17.14 -4.23 -3.59
N GLU A 690 -16.41 -3.23 -4.05
CA GLU A 690 -14.95 -3.24 -4.20
C GLU A 690 -14.38 -1.95 -3.63
N ALA A 691 -13.34 -2.05 -2.78
CA ALA A 691 -12.75 -0.91 -2.11
C ALA A 691 -11.24 -1.10 -1.82
N SER A 692 -10.53 0.00 -1.57
CA SER A 692 -9.16 -0.03 -1.06
C SER A 692 -9.17 -0.24 0.46
N VAL A 693 -8.31 -1.14 0.95
CA VAL A 693 -8.10 -1.37 2.39
C VAL A 693 -6.78 -0.77 2.85
N ALA A 694 -5.76 -0.94 2.03
CA ALA A 694 -4.42 -0.42 2.25
C ALA A 694 -3.75 -0.14 0.90
N ALA A 695 -2.58 0.47 0.92
CA ALA A 695 -1.80 0.66 -0.29
C ALA A 695 -1.46 -0.69 -0.94
N GLY A 696 -1.88 -0.90 -2.17
CA GLY A 696 -1.68 -2.14 -2.91
C GLY A 696 -2.58 -3.31 -2.47
N ILE A 697 -3.56 -3.08 -1.58
CA ILE A 697 -4.54 -4.09 -1.15
C ILE A 697 -5.94 -3.62 -1.48
N ARG A 698 -6.66 -4.46 -2.22
CA ARG A 698 -8.06 -4.27 -2.57
C ARG A 698 -8.93 -5.28 -1.83
N ARG A 699 -10.16 -4.91 -1.55
CA ARG A 699 -11.18 -5.76 -0.91
C ARG A 699 -12.37 -5.91 -1.82
N ILE A 700 -12.81 -7.14 -2.01
CA ILE A 700 -14.11 -7.46 -2.58
C ILE A 700 -14.98 -8.06 -1.48
N GLU A 701 -16.22 -7.58 -1.41
CA GLU A 701 -17.30 -8.22 -0.65
C GLU A 701 -18.30 -8.80 -1.63
N ALA A 702 -18.72 -10.03 -1.38
CA ALA A 702 -19.65 -10.75 -2.25
C ALA A 702 -20.61 -11.61 -1.42
N THR A 703 -21.66 -12.10 -2.03
CA THR A 703 -22.65 -12.98 -1.41
C THR A 703 -23.06 -14.08 -2.36
N THR A 704 -23.64 -15.15 -1.80
CA THR A 704 -24.07 -16.33 -2.58
C THR A 704 -25.49 -16.79 -2.24
N GLY A 705 -26.09 -17.61 -3.11
CA GLY A 705 -27.33 -18.31 -2.88
C GLY A 705 -28.46 -17.40 -2.42
N TYR A 706 -28.98 -17.62 -1.22
CA TYR A 706 -30.08 -16.82 -0.65
C TYR A 706 -29.71 -15.35 -0.45
N GLY A 707 -28.44 -15.01 -0.20
CA GLY A 707 -28.00 -13.63 -0.11
C GLY A 707 -28.20 -12.87 -1.42
N VAL A 708 -28.02 -13.54 -2.58
CA VAL A 708 -28.29 -12.93 -3.89
C VAL A 708 -29.80 -12.76 -4.11
N LEU A 709 -30.63 -13.73 -3.67
CA LEU A 709 -32.09 -13.61 -3.77
C LEU A 709 -32.60 -12.45 -2.91
N ASN A 710 -32.15 -12.35 -1.66
CA ASN A 710 -32.52 -11.25 -0.78
C ASN A 710 -32.11 -9.88 -1.38
N LEU A 711 -30.91 -9.80 -1.96
CA LEU A 711 -30.46 -8.57 -2.65
C LEU A 711 -31.38 -8.20 -3.83
N LEU A 712 -31.85 -9.19 -4.60
CA LEU A 712 -32.80 -8.95 -5.70
C LEU A 712 -34.16 -8.49 -5.18
N ASP A 713 -34.64 -9.08 -4.09
CA ASP A 713 -35.91 -8.72 -3.45
C ASP A 713 -35.83 -7.29 -2.90
N ASP A 714 -34.74 -6.94 -2.19
CA ASP A 714 -34.51 -5.60 -1.67
C ASP A 714 -34.48 -4.55 -2.78
N ARG A 715 -33.74 -4.81 -3.87
CA ARG A 715 -33.67 -3.92 -5.03
C ARG A 715 -35.00 -3.77 -5.74
N THR A 716 -35.76 -4.86 -5.81
CA THR A 716 -37.10 -4.84 -6.41
C THR A 716 -38.06 -4.02 -5.57
N ALA A 717 -38.01 -4.19 -4.24
CA ALA A 717 -38.84 -3.41 -3.31
C ALA A 717 -38.47 -1.90 -3.35
N GLU A 718 -37.16 -1.58 -3.41
CA GLU A 718 -36.67 -0.20 -3.53
C GLU A 718 -37.16 0.46 -4.83
N LEU A 719 -37.09 -0.27 -5.96
CA LEU A 719 -37.63 0.20 -7.25
C LEU A 719 -39.18 0.37 -7.19
N ALA A 720 -39.89 -0.53 -6.58
CA ALA A 720 -41.36 -0.41 -6.39
C ALA A 720 -41.71 0.84 -5.57
N ASN A 721 -41.04 1.04 -4.44
CA ASN A 721 -41.23 2.22 -3.60
C ASN A 721 -40.89 3.52 -4.35
N THR A 722 -39.80 3.51 -5.14
CA THR A 722 -39.41 4.65 -5.97
C THR A 722 -40.46 4.92 -7.06
N ALA A 723 -41.02 3.88 -7.68
CA ALA A 723 -42.11 4.03 -8.64
C ALA A 723 -43.34 4.70 -8.02
N VAL A 724 -43.71 4.31 -6.82
CA VAL A 724 -44.84 4.93 -6.07
C VAL A 724 -44.51 6.41 -5.78
N ALA A 725 -43.32 6.70 -5.24
CA ALA A 725 -42.91 8.07 -4.91
C ALA A 725 -42.90 9.02 -6.13
N LEU A 726 -42.46 8.52 -7.27
CA LEU A 726 -42.43 9.27 -8.54
C LEU A 726 -43.79 9.26 -9.28
N LYS A 727 -44.78 8.50 -8.79
CA LYS A 727 -46.07 8.26 -9.49
C LYS A 727 -45.83 7.67 -10.90
N ALA A 728 -44.88 6.74 -11.02
CA ALA A 728 -44.67 5.98 -12.24
C ALA A 728 -45.70 4.87 -12.37
N ASN A 729 -46.09 4.51 -13.59
CA ASN A 729 -47.13 3.48 -13.81
C ASN A 729 -46.62 2.08 -13.44
N ASN A 730 -45.34 1.84 -13.60
CA ASN A 730 -44.67 0.58 -13.25
C ASN A 730 -43.17 0.81 -13.00
N MET A 731 -42.47 -0.20 -12.47
CA MET A 731 -41.04 -0.12 -12.16
C MET A 731 -40.16 0.15 -13.40
N LYS A 732 -40.58 -0.29 -14.57
CA LYS A 732 -39.77 -0.06 -15.80
C LYS A 732 -39.78 1.42 -16.24
N ASP A 733 -40.80 2.16 -15.82
CA ASP A 733 -40.95 3.58 -16.18
C ASP A 733 -40.31 4.54 -15.20
N VAL A 734 -39.69 4.04 -14.10
CA VAL A 734 -39.08 4.86 -13.02
C VAL A 734 -38.08 5.87 -13.57
N ALA A 735 -37.14 5.41 -14.41
CA ALA A 735 -36.12 6.28 -14.98
C ALA A 735 -36.72 7.38 -15.88
N ALA A 736 -37.68 7.04 -16.75
CA ALA A 736 -38.36 7.99 -17.60
C ALA A 736 -39.18 8.99 -16.77
N ARG A 737 -39.89 8.54 -15.74
CA ARG A 737 -40.66 9.42 -14.86
C ARG A 737 -39.77 10.34 -14.02
N ALA A 738 -38.61 9.87 -13.53
CA ALA A 738 -37.64 10.70 -12.86
C ALA A 738 -37.12 11.83 -13.75
N GLN A 739 -36.81 11.54 -15.03
CA GLN A 739 -36.41 12.53 -16.00
C GLN A 739 -37.54 13.54 -16.24
N ALA A 740 -38.79 13.07 -16.41
CA ALA A 740 -39.95 13.92 -16.58
C ALA A 740 -40.18 14.87 -15.39
N VAL A 741 -40.13 14.36 -14.18
CA VAL A 741 -40.26 15.15 -12.94
C VAL A 741 -39.16 16.19 -12.82
N THR A 742 -37.92 15.84 -13.17
CA THR A 742 -36.80 16.79 -13.19
C THR A 742 -37.04 17.93 -14.21
N ALA A 743 -37.56 17.59 -15.38
CA ALA A 743 -37.89 18.57 -16.41
C ALA A 743 -39.08 19.46 -15.97
N GLU A 744 -40.14 18.87 -15.40
CA GLU A 744 -41.30 19.59 -14.85
C GLU A 744 -40.84 20.56 -13.73
N LEU A 745 -39.97 20.15 -12.84
CA LEU A 745 -39.44 20.99 -11.76
C LEU A 745 -38.63 22.19 -12.35
N LYS A 746 -37.78 21.94 -13.35
CA LYS A 746 -37.02 23.00 -14.01
C LYS A 746 -37.92 24.01 -14.67
N GLU A 747 -38.96 23.56 -15.37
CA GLU A 747 -39.93 24.45 -16.00
C GLU A 747 -40.76 25.22 -14.96
N ALA A 748 -41.23 24.54 -13.89
CA ALA A 748 -41.95 25.21 -12.81
C ALA A 748 -41.11 26.31 -12.12
N ASN A 749 -39.82 26.05 -11.85
CA ASN A 749 -38.92 27.06 -11.31
C ASN A 749 -38.75 28.25 -12.26
N LYS A 750 -38.62 28.00 -13.56
CA LYS A 750 -38.55 29.07 -14.58
C LYS A 750 -39.83 29.89 -14.60
N GLN A 751 -41.00 29.26 -14.55
CA GLN A 751 -42.28 29.95 -14.49
C GLN A 751 -42.45 30.76 -13.22
N LEU A 752 -41.98 30.21 -12.06
CA LEU A 752 -41.97 30.95 -10.81
C LEU A 752 -41.12 32.22 -10.91
N GLU A 753 -39.94 32.14 -11.48
CA GLU A 753 -39.09 33.35 -11.68
C GLU A 753 -39.72 34.38 -12.64
N ILE A 754 -40.38 33.92 -13.71
CA ILE A 754 -41.14 34.79 -14.59
C ILE A 754 -42.31 35.46 -13.88
N ALA A 755 -43.02 34.68 -13.03
CA ALA A 755 -44.17 35.22 -12.25
C ALA A 755 -43.67 36.25 -11.22
N LYS A 756 -42.59 35.98 -10.50
CA LYS A 756 -41.97 36.91 -9.57
C LYS A 756 -41.53 38.19 -10.28
N ALA A 757 -40.89 38.06 -11.46
CA ALA A 757 -40.46 39.21 -12.24
C ALA A 757 -41.65 40.08 -12.75
N LYS A 758 -42.80 39.45 -13.14
CA LYS A 758 -44.04 40.15 -13.51
C LYS A 758 -44.64 40.86 -12.32
N LEU A 759 -44.72 40.22 -11.15
CA LEU A 759 -45.19 40.80 -9.93
C LEU A 759 -44.39 42.04 -9.51
N ALA A 760 -43.07 41.94 -9.53
CA ALA A 760 -42.15 43.05 -9.26
C ALA A 760 -42.35 44.20 -10.25
N SER A 761 -42.62 43.91 -11.55
CA SER A 761 -42.86 44.97 -12.55
C SER A 761 -44.19 45.69 -12.31
N SER A 762 -45.26 44.96 -11.97
CA SER A 762 -46.57 45.53 -11.64
C SER A 762 -46.53 46.40 -10.38
N GLN A 763 -45.73 46.02 -9.39
CA GLN A 763 -45.53 46.84 -8.20
C GLN A 763 -44.86 48.17 -8.50
N ILE A 764 -43.88 48.21 -9.41
CA ILE A 764 -43.17 49.43 -9.82
C ILE A 764 -44.11 50.44 -10.47
N ASP A 765 -45.05 49.99 -11.31
CA ASP A 765 -46.04 50.89 -11.92
C ASP A 765 -46.93 51.62 -10.89
N GLY A 766 -47.28 50.93 -9.80
CA GLY A 766 -47.98 51.49 -8.69
C GLY A 766 -47.18 52.52 -7.86
N LEU A 767 -45.84 52.34 -7.77
CA LEU A 767 -44.97 53.20 -6.98
C LEU A 767 -44.90 54.63 -7.51
N PHE A 768 -44.98 54.79 -8.83
CA PHE A 768 -44.93 56.12 -9.43
C PHE A 768 -46.17 56.95 -9.19
N GLN A 769 -47.30 56.36 -8.77
CA GLN A 769 -48.52 57.09 -8.45
C GLN A 769 -48.36 57.94 -7.18
N ASN A 770 -47.49 57.52 -6.26
CA ASN A 770 -47.20 58.22 -5.01
C ASN A 770 -45.84 58.96 -5.01
N ALA A 771 -45.24 59.14 -6.19
CA ALA A 771 -43.95 59.80 -6.28
C ALA A 771 -44.07 61.28 -5.99
N VAL A 772 -43.24 61.85 -5.14
CA VAL A 772 -43.12 63.27 -4.85
C VAL A 772 -42.12 63.88 -5.85
N GLU A 773 -42.45 65.05 -6.36
CA GLU A 773 -41.60 65.82 -7.27
C GLU A 773 -40.88 66.96 -6.56
N VAL A 774 -39.56 67.00 -6.63
CA VAL A 774 -38.73 68.05 -6.06
C VAL A 774 -37.79 68.58 -7.14
N ASP A 775 -37.93 69.80 -7.52
CA ASP A 775 -37.11 70.45 -8.58
C ASP A 775 -36.98 69.64 -9.87
N GLY A 776 -38.07 68.98 -10.32
CA GLY A 776 -38.10 68.19 -11.53
C GLY A 776 -37.46 66.81 -11.36
N VAL A 777 -37.16 66.36 -10.13
CA VAL A 777 -36.72 65.01 -9.79
C VAL A 777 -37.87 64.27 -9.10
N ARG A 778 -38.31 63.15 -9.61
CA ARG A 778 -39.37 62.27 -9.04
C ARG A 778 -38.78 61.35 -8.01
N ILE A 779 -39.24 61.45 -6.77
CA ILE A 779 -38.76 60.66 -5.65
C ILE A 779 -39.75 59.56 -5.35
N VAL A 780 -39.28 58.31 -5.38
CA VAL A 780 -40.06 57.11 -5.09
C VAL A 780 -39.53 56.48 -3.83
N THR A 781 -40.35 56.46 -2.77
CA THR A 781 -40.00 55.81 -1.51
C THR A 781 -41.01 54.71 -1.15
N VAL A 782 -40.55 53.53 -0.72
CA VAL A 782 -41.42 52.47 -0.30
C VAL A 782 -40.73 51.47 0.61
N TYR A 783 -41.49 50.88 1.54
CA TYR A 783 -41.11 49.72 2.30
C TYR A 783 -41.81 48.47 1.74
N LEU A 784 -41.02 47.40 1.49
CA LEU A 784 -41.49 46.16 0.87
C LEU A 784 -41.16 44.98 1.76
N ASN A 785 -42.18 44.44 2.40
CA ASN A 785 -42.02 43.24 3.22
C ASN A 785 -41.91 41.99 2.36
N GLY A 786 -41.06 41.03 2.73
CA GLY A 786 -40.82 39.79 1.99
C GLY A 786 -39.98 39.95 0.72
N THR A 787 -39.21 41.05 0.61
CA THR A 787 -38.44 41.34 -0.60
C THR A 787 -36.92 41.18 -0.40
N THR A 788 -36.31 40.34 -1.21
CA THR A 788 -34.85 40.06 -1.13
C THR A 788 -34.02 41.19 -1.73
N PRO A 789 -32.74 41.31 -1.36
CA PRO A 789 -31.83 42.33 -1.91
C PRO A 789 -31.71 42.26 -3.44
N ASP A 790 -31.75 41.07 -4.05
CA ASP A 790 -31.69 40.91 -5.51
C ASP A 790 -32.97 41.37 -6.19
N THR A 791 -34.13 41.16 -5.55
CA THR A 791 -35.41 41.69 -6.04
C THR A 791 -35.41 43.22 -5.99
N LEU A 792 -34.94 43.83 -4.87
CA LEU A 792 -34.80 45.28 -4.75
C LEU A 792 -33.89 45.88 -5.84
N ARG A 793 -32.79 45.21 -6.15
CA ARG A 793 -31.88 45.61 -7.24
C ARG A 793 -32.58 45.58 -8.58
N SER A 794 -33.29 44.52 -8.92
CA SER A 794 -34.06 44.37 -10.16
C SER A 794 -35.17 45.39 -10.26
N MET A 795 -35.86 45.73 -9.18
CA MET A 795 -36.88 46.79 -9.11
C MET A 795 -36.25 48.16 -9.36
N MET A 796 -35.08 48.40 -8.77
CA MET A 796 -34.39 49.69 -8.90
C MET A 796 -33.85 49.90 -10.32
N ASP A 797 -33.32 48.86 -10.96
CA ASP A 797 -32.88 48.94 -12.36
C ASP A 797 -34.05 49.32 -13.29
N LYS A 798 -35.20 48.64 -13.10
CA LYS A 798 -36.41 48.98 -13.87
C LYS A 798 -36.97 50.37 -13.58
N LEU A 799 -36.91 50.85 -12.32
CA LEU A 799 -37.35 52.17 -11.94
C LEU A 799 -36.50 53.22 -12.64
N ARG A 800 -35.20 53.10 -12.67
CA ARG A 800 -34.26 54.03 -13.31
C ARG A 800 -34.43 54.05 -14.84
N ASP A 801 -34.66 52.86 -15.44
CA ASP A 801 -34.88 52.76 -16.89
C ASP A 801 -36.20 53.42 -17.32
N LYS A 802 -37.24 53.28 -16.51
CA LYS A 802 -38.59 53.79 -16.80
C LYS A 802 -38.68 55.30 -16.62
N GLU A 803 -37.99 55.86 -15.58
CA GLU A 803 -38.04 57.31 -15.29
C GLU A 803 -36.61 57.86 -15.09
N PRO A 804 -36.01 58.39 -16.13
CA PRO A 804 -34.66 58.94 -16.04
C PRO A 804 -34.47 60.09 -15.07
N ASN A 805 -35.53 60.74 -14.66
CA ASN A 805 -35.52 61.83 -13.68
C ASN A 805 -35.81 61.33 -12.24
N ALA A 806 -35.91 60.01 -12.00
CA ALA A 806 -36.29 59.52 -10.69
C ALA A 806 -35.11 59.26 -9.79
N VAL A 807 -35.37 59.39 -8.47
CA VAL A 807 -34.57 58.81 -7.39
C VAL A 807 -35.46 57.84 -6.63
N GLY A 808 -35.06 56.60 -6.61
CA GLY A 808 -35.72 55.55 -5.86
C GLY A 808 -35.00 55.30 -4.53
N ALA A 809 -35.74 55.18 -3.43
CA ALA A 809 -35.26 54.68 -2.15
C ALA A 809 -36.22 53.60 -1.67
N LEU A 810 -35.87 52.34 -1.93
CA LEU A 810 -36.67 51.16 -1.56
C LEU A 810 -36.02 50.44 -0.38
N ILE A 811 -36.78 50.18 0.65
CA ILE A 811 -36.37 49.35 1.77
C ILE A 811 -37.13 48.02 1.72
N GLY A 812 -36.39 46.94 1.74
CA GLY A 812 -36.97 45.62 1.73
C GLY A 812 -36.44 44.77 2.89
N THR A 813 -37.28 43.86 3.39
CA THR A 813 -36.88 42.85 4.39
C THR A 813 -37.26 41.46 3.86
N ASP A 814 -36.32 40.52 3.99
CA ASP A 814 -36.56 39.08 3.67
C ASP A 814 -36.87 38.24 4.92
N GLY A 815 -37.10 38.88 6.08
CA GLY A 815 -37.33 38.23 7.36
C GLY A 815 -36.06 38.03 8.19
N SER A 816 -34.90 38.06 7.58
CA SER A 816 -33.57 37.95 8.24
C SER A 816 -32.75 39.24 8.19
N LYS A 817 -32.88 40.00 7.10
CA LYS A 817 -32.10 41.20 6.86
C LYS A 817 -33.01 42.29 6.27
N THR A 818 -32.80 43.51 6.73
CA THR A 818 -33.44 44.70 6.13
C THR A 818 -32.41 45.49 5.31
N THR A 819 -32.72 45.74 4.06
CA THR A 819 -31.81 46.35 3.10
C THR A 819 -32.49 47.55 2.44
N LEU A 820 -31.78 48.65 2.41
CA LEU A 820 -32.12 49.84 1.62
C LEU A 820 -31.39 49.74 0.28
N ALA A 821 -32.12 49.94 -0.81
CA ALA A 821 -31.60 50.15 -2.13
C ALA A 821 -31.92 51.58 -2.59
N VAL A 822 -30.92 52.31 -3.10
CA VAL A 822 -31.08 53.64 -3.68
C VAL A 822 -30.62 53.61 -5.12
N GLY A 823 -31.45 54.10 -6.01
CA GLY A 823 -31.15 54.22 -7.43
C GLY A 823 -31.41 55.64 -7.93
N VAL A 824 -30.56 56.09 -8.82
CA VAL A 824 -30.64 57.43 -9.39
C VAL A 824 -30.72 57.32 -10.91
N GLY A 825 -31.77 57.83 -11.47
CA GLY A 825 -31.96 57.85 -12.92
C GLY A 825 -30.92 58.70 -13.64
N LYS A 826 -30.74 58.48 -14.94
CA LYS A 826 -29.69 59.08 -15.75
C LYS A 826 -29.65 60.57 -15.73
N ASN A 827 -30.84 61.21 -15.79
CA ASN A 827 -30.96 62.70 -15.79
C ASN A 827 -30.76 63.31 -14.38
N ALA A 828 -31.27 62.61 -13.36
CA ALA A 828 -31.03 62.98 -11.97
C ALA A 828 -29.55 62.90 -11.60
N LEU A 829 -28.85 61.85 -12.15
CA LEU A 829 -27.40 61.70 -12.00
C LEU A 829 -26.61 62.84 -12.66
N ALA A 830 -27.03 63.30 -13.86
CA ALA A 830 -26.43 64.44 -14.55
C ALA A 830 -26.58 65.76 -13.78
N ARG A 831 -27.56 65.86 -12.89
CA ARG A 831 -27.82 66.99 -11.99
C ARG A 831 -27.06 66.88 -10.66
N GLY A 832 -26.08 66.00 -10.55
CA GLY A 832 -25.16 65.86 -9.42
C GLY A 832 -25.63 64.91 -8.32
N LEU A 833 -26.81 64.29 -8.39
CA LEU A 833 -27.27 63.32 -7.44
C LEU A 833 -26.51 61.97 -7.58
N LYS A 834 -26.01 61.43 -6.48
CA LYS A 834 -25.26 60.19 -6.49
C LYS A 834 -25.86 59.18 -5.49
N ALA A 835 -26.29 58.01 -5.93
CA ALA A 835 -26.86 56.98 -5.07
C ALA A 835 -25.98 56.59 -3.90
N GLY A 836 -24.65 56.55 -4.08
CA GLY A 836 -23.71 56.23 -3.03
C GLY A 836 -23.65 57.29 -1.88
N ALA A 837 -23.95 58.60 -2.19
CA ALA A 837 -24.06 59.65 -1.19
C ALA A 837 -25.42 59.56 -0.48
N LEU A 838 -26.49 59.45 -1.27
CA LEU A 838 -27.87 59.39 -0.75
C LEU A 838 -28.06 58.13 0.16
N VAL A 839 -27.59 56.96 -0.24
CA VAL A 839 -27.74 55.74 0.55
C VAL A 839 -27.09 55.85 1.90
N LYS A 840 -25.95 56.52 2.03
CA LYS A 840 -25.25 56.73 3.33
C LYS A 840 -26.06 57.63 4.24
N GLN A 841 -26.59 58.73 3.69
CA GLN A 841 -27.39 59.72 4.48
C GLN A 841 -28.71 59.08 4.94
N ILE A 842 -29.40 58.39 4.09
CA ILE A 842 -30.69 57.73 4.39
C ILE A 842 -30.47 56.57 5.39
N ALA A 843 -29.48 55.73 5.14
CA ALA A 843 -29.21 54.59 6.02
C ALA A 843 -28.75 55.00 7.41
N ALA A 844 -28.04 56.11 7.56
CA ALA A 844 -27.56 56.62 8.86
C ALA A 844 -28.72 56.92 9.82
N ILE A 845 -29.91 57.31 9.34
CA ILE A 845 -31.11 57.58 10.13
C ILE A 845 -31.59 56.31 10.84
N ALA A 846 -31.50 55.18 10.17
CA ALA A 846 -31.88 53.86 10.69
C ALA A 846 -30.68 53.02 11.15
N GLY A 847 -29.59 53.67 11.60
CA GLY A 847 -28.41 53.00 12.15
C GLY A 847 -27.67 52.09 11.18
N GLY A 848 -27.89 52.30 9.86
CA GLY A 848 -27.30 51.50 8.79
C GLY A 848 -26.06 52.13 8.20
N ASN A 849 -25.36 51.37 7.37
CA ASN A 849 -24.23 51.83 6.58
C ASN A 849 -24.20 51.07 5.24
N GLY A 850 -23.74 51.75 4.18
CA GLY A 850 -23.64 51.15 2.90
C GLY A 850 -22.93 52.04 1.89
N GLY A 851 -22.97 51.63 0.64
CA GLY A 851 -22.35 52.35 -0.48
C GLY A 851 -22.61 51.68 -1.81
N GLY A 852 -22.05 52.22 -2.86
CA GLY A 852 -22.24 51.69 -4.20
C GLY A 852 -21.76 52.63 -5.28
N LYS A 853 -22.20 52.39 -6.49
CA LYS A 853 -21.93 53.19 -7.67
C LYS A 853 -22.75 54.48 -7.63
N PRO A 854 -22.40 55.52 -8.47
CA PRO A 854 -23.16 56.76 -8.51
C PRO A 854 -24.64 56.58 -8.90
N ASP A 855 -24.96 55.59 -9.71
CA ASP A 855 -26.30 55.29 -10.22
C ASP A 855 -27.09 54.35 -9.35
N PHE A 856 -26.40 53.48 -8.55
CA PHE A 856 -27.02 52.48 -7.68
C PHE A 856 -26.18 52.19 -6.45
N ALA A 857 -26.80 52.13 -5.26
CA ALA A 857 -26.14 51.82 -4.00
C ALA A 857 -27.09 51.08 -3.05
N MET A 858 -26.51 50.26 -2.15
CA MET A 858 -27.26 49.52 -1.12
C MET A 858 -26.64 49.70 0.26
N ALA A 859 -27.50 49.60 1.27
CA ALA A 859 -27.11 49.66 2.67
C ALA A 859 -27.92 48.65 3.50
N GLY A 860 -27.30 48.08 4.54
CA GLY A 860 -28.03 47.36 5.55
C GLY A 860 -28.68 48.32 6.56
N ILE A 861 -29.92 48.06 6.97
CA ILE A 861 -30.64 48.77 8.05
C ILE A 861 -30.57 47.95 9.29
N ARG A 862 -30.22 48.59 10.41
CA ARG A 862 -30.10 47.90 11.71
C ARG A 862 -31.30 48.16 12.63
N ASP A 863 -31.82 49.41 12.60
CA ASP A 863 -32.94 49.81 13.39
C ASP A 863 -34.19 49.91 12.51
N THR A 864 -34.95 48.79 12.52
CA THR A 864 -36.18 48.66 11.74
C THR A 864 -37.34 49.53 12.21
N SER A 865 -37.29 50.10 13.46
CA SER A 865 -38.32 51.02 13.99
C SER A 865 -38.23 52.40 13.33
N LYS A 866 -37.07 52.73 12.66
CA LYS A 866 -36.81 54.02 12.00
C LYS A 866 -36.93 53.94 10.50
N ILE A 867 -37.56 52.92 9.93
CA ILE A 867 -37.71 52.76 8.50
C ILE A 867 -38.55 53.93 7.93
N ASP A 868 -39.63 54.27 8.57
CA ASP A 868 -40.51 55.36 8.14
C ASP A 868 -39.79 56.74 8.22
N ASP A 869 -38.98 56.97 9.28
CA ASP A 869 -38.18 58.19 9.44
C ASP A 869 -37.17 58.29 8.31
N ALA A 870 -36.51 57.20 7.95
CA ALA A 870 -35.52 57.15 6.88
C ALA A 870 -36.15 57.40 5.52
N LEU A 871 -37.34 56.83 5.22
CA LEU A 871 -38.05 57.06 3.97
C LEU A 871 -38.61 58.47 3.84
N ASN A 872 -39.16 59.04 4.93
CA ASN A 872 -39.68 60.42 4.97
C ASN A 872 -38.56 61.45 4.83
N ALA A 873 -37.36 61.19 5.25
CA ALA A 873 -36.20 62.08 5.11
C ALA A 873 -35.65 62.19 3.68
N VAL A 874 -35.98 61.17 2.80
CA VAL A 874 -35.45 61.12 1.43
C VAL A 874 -35.67 62.38 0.63
N GLU A 875 -36.85 63.03 0.72
CA GLU A 875 -37.20 64.22 0.08
C GLU A 875 -36.25 65.38 0.42
N GLY A 876 -36.07 65.62 1.73
CA GLY A 876 -35.16 66.69 2.23
C GLY A 876 -33.71 66.44 1.86
N ILE A 877 -33.28 65.13 1.92
CA ILE A 877 -31.93 64.74 1.55
C ILE A 877 -31.67 64.97 0.07
N VAL A 878 -32.62 64.66 -0.81
CA VAL A 878 -32.49 64.85 -2.26
C VAL A 878 -32.44 66.34 -2.55
N LYS A 879 -33.28 67.13 -1.92
CA LYS A 879 -33.31 68.64 -2.07
C LYS A 879 -31.98 69.26 -1.68
N GLU A 880 -31.46 68.94 -0.50
CA GLU A 880 -30.16 69.39 -0.02
C GLU A 880 -29.00 69.06 -0.94
N ASN A 881 -29.03 67.84 -1.49
CA ASN A 881 -27.99 67.41 -2.44
C ASN A 881 -28.09 68.06 -3.81
N LEU A 882 -29.30 68.46 -4.26
CA LEU A 882 -29.50 69.31 -5.47
C LEU A 882 -28.98 70.71 -5.28
N GLU A 883 -29.26 71.31 -4.13
CA GLU A 883 -28.78 72.68 -3.76
C GLU A 883 -27.24 72.74 -3.66
N LYS A 884 -26.61 71.68 -3.21
CA LYS A 884 -25.14 71.57 -3.18
C LYS A 884 -24.48 71.31 -4.53
N ALA A 885 -25.23 70.84 -5.49
CA ALA A 885 -24.71 70.50 -6.80
C ALA A 885 -24.85 71.60 -7.80
N ASN A 886 -25.74 72.56 -7.54
CA ASN A 886 -25.90 73.85 -8.25
C ASN A 886 -24.99 74.93 -7.60
#